data_e499b384a33b99c90cb14786c6c7d6a4
#
_entry.id   e499b384a33b99c90cb14786c6c7d6a4
#
_cell.length_a   1.000
_cell.length_b   1.000
_cell.length_c   1.000
_cell.angle_alpha   90.00
_cell.angle_beta   90.00
_cell.angle_gamma   90.00
#
_symmetry.space_group_name_H-M   'P 1'
#
loop_
_entity.id
_entity.type
_entity.pdbx_description
1 polymer ?
#
loop_
_entity_poly.entity_id
_entity_poly.type
_entity_poly.pdbx_seq_one_letter_code
_entity_poly.pdbx_strand_id
1 'polypeptide(L)'
;MTAREDRAGGEGFGRRVRLVPGGIEIAGDVVPLLAGSVHYWRLDPNEWRACLEAVKAMGLRLVDTYIPWAVHEVAPGKLELGASDPQRDITRFCRIAEELGLYVIARPGPHINAELTYFGLPERIVWDPACQARSPDQNPVMLPMLPFAFPVPSYASDAFHDEAARYFQALGPVLTPLLYPNGPIVLFQIDNEGALYFRDGAYDQDYHPDAIRLYREFLREKYGTIDALRASYGTPTPDEGEVPSSRRGEVTRFSAIDPPRKLDAERPRDLARHLDWSEFHEHLLATAFQRLGRALVAAGMDGLPTTHNLPPGQDATPLNAARVTKVVDLVGLDYYHMADPTSRAIIARRTSELATRSEALSVPAFACEMGAGFPPFFPPLDERDGAFTVLCALAYGLRGFNVYMAVERDRWIGAPIDRHGRARPYAVFWRKLSAALEQTGFHELRRKTPVRILIPRTERRLARVMHAFGPLSGAFFSIVGAGARERCVEDDLGLGYPLAIEADNFARAFEQALEARGVPFAVVGGEDRDIALGDARWLICATSGALKPELFDRLAEARARGARVTIGPHEPRFDGAFRPLSVPFDLGRLGEDGPLTGDVPAAADAAVSNAIGSLDLPAYACDPGGIYVTVHEDAAGAPRVLFVVNPSDRDIVARVSAGAVGTKASDLIDDSTFEARAGTLEVRMKPRTVRMLALR
;
A
#
# COMPACT_ATOMS: atom_id res chain seq x y z
N MET A 1 13.29 22.77 -1.26
CA MET A 1 13.63 22.23 -2.58
C MET A 1 13.30 20.75 -2.54
N THR A 2 12.35 20.30 -3.34
CA THR A 2 11.80 18.94 -3.27
C THR A 2 12.69 17.98 -4.07
N ALA A 3 12.80 16.72 -3.65
CA ALA A 3 13.57 15.67 -4.35
C ALA A 3 13.15 15.47 -5.84
N ARG A 4 12.06 16.11 -6.29
CA ARG A 4 11.62 16.20 -7.67
C ARG A 4 12.46 17.20 -8.50
N GLU A 5 13.02 18.25 -7.87
CA GLU A 5 13.84 19.26 -8.58
C GLU A 5 15.26 18.76 -8.87
N ASP A 6 15.81 17.88 -8.00
CA ASP A 6 17.13 17.26 -8.25
C ASP A 6 17.11 16.20 -9.38
N ARG A 7 15.93 15.70 -9.78
CA ARG A 7 15.77 14.82 -10.96
C ARG A 7 15.62 15.59 -12.28
N ALA A 8 15.41 16.90 -12.23
CA ALA A 8 15.23 17.77 -13.42
C ALA A 8 16.53 18.27 -14.05
N GLY A 9 17.68 17.86 -13.54
CA GLY A 9 19.01 18.29 -14.03
C GLY A 9 19.56 17.59 -15.27
N GLY A 10 18.73 16.86 -16.04
CA GLY A 10 19.08 16.31 -17.35
C GLY A 10 18.33 17.08 -18.43
N GLU A 11 19.02 17.98 -19.12
CA GLU A 11 18.48 18.70 -20.29
C GLU A 11 18.02 17.71 -21.38
N GLY A 12 16.74 17.76 -21.76
CA GLY A 12 16.30 17.68 -23.13
C GLY A 12 16.11 16.37 -23.83
N PHE A 13 15.42 15.39 -23.21
CA PHE A 13 14.47 14.53 -23.94
C PHE A 13 13.28 14.31 -23.03
N GLY A 14 12.12 14.88 -23.35
CA GLY A 14 10.88 14.63 -22.62
C GLY A 14 10.72 13.12 -22.43
N ARG A 15 10.52 12.64 -21.18
CA ARG A 15 10.37 11.22 -20.88
C ARG A 15 9.33 10.64 -21.85
N ARG A 16 9.75 9.72 -22.71
CA ARG A 16 8.85 9.05 -23.68
C ARG A 16 7.85 8.12 -22.99
N VAL A 17 8.06 7.86 -21.72
CA VAL A 17 7.21 7.03 -20.86
C VAL A 17 6.95 7.78 -19.57
N ARG A 18 5.67 7.95 -19.19
CA ARG A 18 5.27 8.59 -17.94
C ARG A 18 3.99 7.98 -17.38
N LEU A 19 3.83 7.99 -16.07
CA LEU A 19 2.59 7.62 -15.42
C LEU A 19 1.57 8.76 -15.52
N VAL A 20 0.32 8.39 -15.80
CA VAL A 20 -0.84 9.29 -15.87
C VAL A 20 -2.03 8.64 -15.16
N PRO A 21 -3.08 9.37 -14.73
CA PRO A 21 -4.20 8.79 -13.99
C PRO A 21 -4.82 7.55 -14.64
N GLY A 22 -4.88 7.48 -15.98
CA GLY A 22 -5.44 6.37 -16.74
C GLY A 22 -4.49 5.19 -16.97
N GLY A 23 -3.21 5.30 -16.62
CA GLY A 23 -2.26 4.22 -16.88
C GLY A 23 -0.81 4.71 -17.08
N ILE A 24 -0.19 4.22 -18.14
CA ILE A 24 1.15 4.64 -18.55
C ILE A 24 1.06 5.24 -19.96
N GLU A 25 1.55 6.47 -20.11
CA GLU A 25 1.64 7.10 -21.42
C GLU A 25 2.96 6.70 -22.08
N ILE A 26 2.87 6.14 -23.28
CA ILE A 26 4.00 5.66 -24.08
C ILE A 26 3.90 6.29 -25.46
N ALA A 27 4.86 7.11 -25.86
CA ALA A 27 4.87 7.83 -27.12
C ALA A 27 3.61 8.67 -27.39
N GLY A 28 2.91 9.13 -26.37
CA GLY A 28 1.68 9.94 -26.46
C GLY A 28 0.38 9.15 -26.35
N ASP A 29 0.43 7.82 -26.37
CA ASP A 29 -0.74 6.97 -26.19
C ASP A 29 -0.86 6.50 -24.72
N VAL A 30 -2.04 6.60 -24.14
CA VAL A 30 -2.32 6.11 -22.79
C VAL A 30 -2.65 4.63 -22.84
N VAL A 31 -1.79 3.82 -22.25
CA VAL A 31 -1.96 2.37 -22.11
C VAL A 31 -2.43 2.07 -20.68
N PRO A 32 -3.62 1.49 -20.48
CA PRO A 32 -4.06 1.03 -19.17
C PRO A 32 -3.09 0.01 -18.58
N LEU A 33 -2.77 0.11 -17.29
CA LEU A 33 -1.88 -0.83 -16.60
C LEU A 33 -2.60 -2.16 -16.33
N LEU A 34 -2.85 -2.94 -17.40
CA LEU A 34 -3.37 -4.30 -17.34
C LEU A 34 -2.24 -5.26 -17.67
N ALA A 35 -1.65 -5.84 -16.64
CA ALA A 35 -0.46 -6.69 -16.73
C ALA A 35 -0.75 -8.13 -16.28
N GLY A 36 0.13 -9.04 -16.67
CA GLY A 36 0.12 -10.42 -16.18
C GLY A 36 1.53 -10.92 -15.87
N SER A 37 1.72 -11.49 -14.67
CA SER A 37 3.02 -12.02 -14.24
C SER A 37 3.35 -13.34 -14.90
N VAL A 38 4.56 -13.40 -15.48
CA VAL A 38 5.15 -14.59 -16.11
C VAL A 38 6.59 -14.73 -15.64
N HIS A 39 6.90 -15.81 -14.91
CA HIS A 39 8.25 -16.08 -14.44
C HIS A 39 9.01 -16.93 -15.49
N TYR A 40 9.64 -16.28 -16.48
CA TYR A 40 10.34 -16.94 -17.60
C TYR A 40 11.33 -18.01 -17.11
N TRP A 41 12.06 -17.72 -16.03
CA TRP A 41 13.09 -18.58 -15.43
C TRP A 41 12.53 -19.87 -14.76
N ARG A 42 11.21 -20.04 -14.73
CA ARG A 42 10.49 -21.23 -14.24
C ARG A 42 9.76 -22.00 -15.34
N LEU A 43 9.81 -21.51 -16.57
CA LEU A 43 9.12 -22.09 -17.73
C LEU A 43 10.13 -22.63 -18.73
N ASP A 44 9.70 -23.62 -19.54
CA ASP A 44 10.46 -24.03 -20.70
C ASP A 44 10.56 -22.86 -21.71
N PRO A 45 11.76 -22.48 -22.16
CA PRO A 45 11.96 -21.42 -23.14
C PRO A 45 11.17 -21.63 -24.47
N ASN A 46 10.83 -22.87 -24.82
CA ASN A 46 10.03 -23.17 -25.99
C ASN A 46 8.54 -22.80 -25.82
N GLU A 47 8.07 -22.72 -24.56
CA GLU A 47 6.68 -22.39 -24.23
C GLU A 47 6.47 -20.90 -24.00
N TRP A 48 7.53 -20.08 -23.90
CA TRP A 48 7.40 -18.65 -23.61
C TRP A 48 6.48 -17.92 -24.55
N ARG A 49 6.60 -18.18 -25.89
CA ARG A 49 5.76 -17.54 -26.88
C ARG A 49 4.30 -17.87 -26.68
N ALA A 50 3.96 -19.15 -26.53
CA ALA A 50 2.58 -19.59 -26.29
C ALA A 50 1.99 -18.98 -25.00
N CYS A 51 2.78 -18.90 -23.92
CA CYS A 51 2.39 -18.25 -22.68
C CYS A 51 2.09 -16.76 -22.87
N LEU A 52 2.96 -16.04 -23.57
CA LEU A 52 2.80 -14.59 -23.82
C LEU A 52 1.64 -14.29 -24.78
N GLU A 53 1.41 -15.13 -25.81
CA GLU A 53 0.23 -15.06 -26.67
C GLU A 53 -1.07 -15.25 -25.89
N ALA A 54 -1.09 -16.19 -24.92
CA ALA A 54 -2.24 -16.41 -24.06
C ALA A 54 -2.46 -15.23 -23.08
N VAL A 55 -1.42 -14.61 -22.55
CA VAL A 55 -1.49 -13.37 -21.75
C VAL A 55 -2.13 -12.24 -22.58
N LYS A 56 -1.65 -12.04 -23.82
CA LYS A 56 -2.23 -11.06 -24.76
C LYS A 56 -3.69 -11.36 -25.09
N ALA A 57 -4.05 -12.64 -25.25
CA ALA A 57 -5.41 -13.06 -25.54
C ALA A 57 -6.39 -12.81 -24.37
N MET A 58 -5.91 -12.65 -23.15
CA MET A 58 -6.71 -12.16 -22.01
C MET A 58 -6.98 -10.64 -22.06
N GLY A 59 -6.49 -9.92 -23.07
CA GLY A 59 -6.62 -8.46 -23.18
C GLY A 59 -5.59 -7.68 -22.36
N LEU A 60 -4.58 -8.35 -21.81
CA LEU A 60 -3.49 -7.68 -21.06
C LEU A 60 -2.52 -7.02 -22.05
N ARG A 61 -2.00 -5.87 -21.65
CA ARG A 61 -1.11 -5.03 -22.49
C ARG A 61 0.34 -5.11 -22.06
N LEU A 62 0.58 -5.55 -20.83
CA LEU A 62 1.92 -5.66 -20.25
C LEU A 62 2.15 -7.07 -19.70
N VAL A 63 3.39 -7.48 -19.71
CA VAL A 63 3.85 -8.64 -18.95
C VAL A 63 4.77 -8.17 -17.83
N ASP A 64 4.54 -8.70 -16.63
CA ASP A 64 5.36 -8.47 -15.45
C ASP A 64 6.30 -9.65 -15.24
N THR A 65 7.57 -9.40 -14.92
CA THR A 65 8.48 -10.49 -14.61
C THR A 65 9.57 -10.08 -13.62
N TYR A 66 9.86 -10.99 -12.69
CA TYR A 66 11.04 -10.89 -11.83
C TYR A 66 12.31 -11.30 -12.56
N ILE A 67 13.44 -10.69 -12.18
CA ILE A 67 14.79 -11.08 -12.57
C ILE A 67 15.53 -11.45 -11.28
N PRO A 68 15.47 -12.72 -10.83
CA PRO A 68 15.93 -13.10 -9.50
C PRO A 68 17.45 -13.17 -9.42
N TRP A 69 18.04 -12.44 -8.48
CA TRP A 69 19.49 -12.44 -8.28
C TRP A 69 20.05 -13.84 -8.03
N ALA A 70 19.46 -14.61 -7.09
CA ALA A 70 19.91 -15.96 -6.77
C ALA A 70 19.80 -16.96 -7.93
N VAL A 71 18.86 -16.75 -8.87
CA VAL A 71 18.73 -17.62 -10.05
C VAL A 71 19.81 -17.32 -11.07
N HIS A 72 20.16 -16.05 -11.23
CA HIS A 72 21.12 -15.63 -12.25
C HIS A 72 22.58 -15.68 -11.79
N GLU A 73 22.87 -15.53 -10.49
CA GLU A 73 24.23 -15.59 -9.98
C GLU A 73 24.74 -17.04 -9.94
N VAL A 74 25.69 -17.38 -10.82
CA VAL A 74 26.32 -18.71 -10.89
C VAL A 74 27.63 -18.79 -10.12
N ALA A 75 28.22 -17.67 -9.81
CA ALA A 75 29.35 -17.48 -8.90
C ALA A 75 29.33 -16.04 -8.41
N PRO A 76 29.96 -15.70 -7.27
CA PRO A 76 29.94 -14.35 -6.72
C PRO A 76 30.24 -13.27 -7.76
N GLY A 77 29.26 -12.40 -8.02
CA GLY A 77 29.34 -11.33 -9.02
C GLY A 77 29.32 -11.78 -10.49
N LYS A 78 29.12 -13.07 -10.78
CA LYS A 78 29.01 -13.59 -12.15
C LYS A 78 27.58 -14.02 -12.43
N LEU A 79 26.90 -13.31 -13.32
CA LEU A 79 25.55 -13.62 -13.76
C LEU A 79 25.55 -14.48 -15.03
N GLU A 80 24.64 -15.45 -15.08
CA GLU A 80 24.23 -16.18 -16.27
C GLU A 80 22.89 -15.60 -16.76
N LEU A 81 22.88 -15.08 -17.97
CA LEU A 81 21.75 -14.35 -18.55
C LEU A 81 21.42 -14.87 -19.96
N GLY A 82 21.52 -16.19 -20.15
CA GLY A 82 21.17 -16.88 -21.39
C GLY A 82 22.37 -17.33 -22.23
N ALA A 83 23.60 -17.09 -21.78
CA ALA A 83 24.79 -17.47 -22.55
C ALA A 83 25.01 -18.99 -22.61
N SER A 84 24.71 -19.70 -21.54
CA SER A 84 24.83 -21.17 -21.45
C SER A 84 23.54 -21.87 -21.02
N ASP A 85 22.62 -21.15 -20.40
CA ASP A 85 21.32 -21.65 -19.96
C ASP A 85 20.19 -20.83 -20.59
N PRO A 86 19.52 -21.36 -21.62
CA PRO A 86 18.43 -20.64 -22.31
C PRO A 86 17.27 -20.24 -21.41
N GLN A 87 17.05 -20.94 -20.28
CA GLN A 87 16.00 -20.63 -19.33
C GLN A 87 16.26 -19.30 -18.58
N ARG A 88 17.50 -18.81 -18.57
CA ARG A 88 17.92 -17.55 -17.96
C ARG A 88 18.00 -16.38 -18.94
N ASP A 89 17.61 -16.58 -20.22
CA ASP A 89 17.69 -15.58 -21.27
C ASP A 89 16.54 -14.56 -21.21
N ILE A 90 16.70 -13.57 -20.32
CA ILE A 90 15.75 -12.44 -20.20
C ILE A 90 15.67 -11.63 -21.49
N THR A 91 16.77 -11.54 -22.26
CA THR A 91 16.79 -10.80 -23.53
C THR A 91 15.82 -11.44 -24.53
N ARG A 92 15.94 -12.74 -24.75
CA ARG A 92 15.03 -13.50 -25.62
C ARG A 92 13.57 -13.39 -25.15
N PHE A 93 13.32 -13.50 -23.85
CA PHE A 93 11.98 -13.37 -23.29
C PHE A 93 11.39 -11.97 -23.62
N CYS A 94 12.12 -10.91 -23.36
CA CYS A 94 11.68 -9.53 -23.68
C CYS A 94 11.47 -9.31 -25.17
N ARG A 95 12.33 -9.86 -26.05
CA ARG A 95 12.15 -9.74 -27.50
C ARG A 95 10.89 -10.46 -28.00
N ILE A 96 10.54 -11.61 -27.45
CA ILE A 96 9.26 -12.29 -27.75
C ILE A 96 8.06 -11.41 -27.31
N ALA A 97 8.14 -10.79 -26.13
CA ALA A 97 7.10 -9.86 -25.67
C ALA A 97 6.95 -8.67 -26.65
N GLU A 98 8.06 -8.08 -27.08
CA GLU A 98 8.09 -6.98 -28.07
C GLU A 98 7.47 -7.38 -29.41
N GLU A 99 7.87 -8.52 -29.98
CA GLU A 99 7.30 -9.06 -31.21
C GLU A 99 5.79 -9.26 -31.14
N LEU A 100 5.27 -9.60 -29.95
CA LEU A 100 3.85 -9.73 -29.69
C LEU A 100 3.15 -8.38 -29.40
N GLY A 101 3.90 -7.27 -29.32
CA GLY A 101 3.37 -5.97 -28.98
C GLY A 101 2.96 -5.82 -27.51
N LEU A 102 3.63 -6.57 -26.62
CA LEU A 102 3.48 -6.46 -25.18
C LEU A 102 4.63 -5.60 -24.60
N TYR A 103 4.29 -4.70 -23.67
CA TYR A 103 5.27 -4.02 -22.86
C TYR A 103 5.69 -4.86 -21.65
N VAL A 104 6.81 -4.50 -21.01
CA VAL A 104 7.36 -5.26 -19.89
C VAL A 104 7.48 -4.37 -18.65
N ILE A 105 7.02 -4.89 -17.52
CA ILE A 105 7.35 -4.42 -16.17
C ILE A 105 8.47 -5.32 -15.67
N ALA A 106 9.66 -4.77 -15.48
CA ALA A 106 10.81 -5.52 -15.01
C ALA A 106 11.01 -5.33 -13.50
N ARG A 107 11.19 -6.45 -12.78
CA ARG A 107 11.34 -6.46 -11.32
C ARG A 107 12.69 -7.10 -10.94
N PRO A 108 13.81 -6.33 -10.98
CA PRO A 108 15.15 -6.85 -10.71
C PRO A 108 15.44 -7.08 -9.21
N GLY A 109 14.56 -6.73 -8.32
CA GLY A 109 14.76 -6.88 -6.89
C GLY A 109 15.55 -5.73 -6.25
N PRO A 110 16.48 -6.01 -5.34
CA PRO A 110 17.19 -7.29 -5.05
C PRO A 110 16.39 -8.36 -4.33
N HIS A 111 15.51 -8.01 -3.38
CA HIS A 111 14.55 -8.92 -2.75
C HIS A 111 13.31 -9.05 -3.64
N ILE A 112 12.84 -10.28 -3.87
CA ILE A 112 11.69 -10.53 -4.74
C ILE A 112 10.64 -11.48 -4.15
N ASN A 113 10.91 -12.16 -3.06
CA ASN A 113 10.10 -13.25 -2.51
C ASN A 113 9.86 -14.38 -3.55
N ALA A 114 8.75 -14.35 -4.27
CA ALA A 114 8.39 -15.28 -5.36
C ALA A 114 8.52 -16.77 -4.98
N GLU A 115 8.31 -17.11 -3.70
CA GLU A 115 8.48 -18.45 -3.08
C GLU A 115 9.86 -19.07 -3.36
N LEU A 116 10.88 -18.23 -3.54
CA LEU A 116 12.26 -18.65 -3.59
C LEU A 116 12.87 -18.76 -2.18
N THR A 117 13.79 -19.70 -2.03
CA THR A 117 14.64 -19.74 -0.84
C THR A 117 15.38 -18.40 -0.71
N TYR A 118 15.51 -17.89 0.52
CA TYR A 118 16.12 -16.59 0.80
C TYR A 118 15.50 -15.40 0.03
N PHE A 119 14.24 -15.53 -0.38
CA PHE A 119 13.51 -14.50 -1.14
C PHE A 119 14.22 -14.03 -2.41
N GLY A 120 14.93 -14.96 -3.08
CA GLY A 120 15.63 -14.66 -4.32
C GLY A 120 17.00 -13.98 -4.14
N LEU A 121 17.46 -13.80 -2.91
CA LEU A 121 18.81 -13.35 -2.61
C LEU A 121 19.79 -14.51 -2.66
N PRO A 122 21.05 -14.32 -3.11
CA PRO A 122 22.09 -15.35 -3.02
C PRO A 122 22.38 -15.74 -1.56
N GLU A 123 22.59 -17.02 -1.33
CA GLU A 123 22.90 -17.58 0.00
C GLU A 123 24.05 -16.85 0.67
N ARG A 124 25.12 -16.52 -0.07
CA ARG A 124 26.29 -15.80 0.44
C ARG A 124 25.96 -14.44 1.04
N ILE A 125 24.94 -13.75 0.51
CA ILE A 125 24.48 -12.42 1.01
C ILE A 125 23.71 -12.60 2.32
N VAL A 126 22.78 -13.57 2.34
CA VAL A 126 21.93 -13.83 3.50
C VAL A 126 22.75 -14.27 4.72
N TRP A 127 23.80 -15.06 4.49
CA TRP A 127 24.66 -15.57 5.54
C TRP A 127 25.91 -14.71 5.82
N ASP A 128 26.09 -13.59 5.12
CA ASP A 128 27.14 -12.62 5.45
C ASP A 128 26.72 -11.78 6.68
N PRO A 129 27.47 -11.88 7.81
CA PRO A 129 27.18 -11.11 9.01
C PRO A 129 27.13 -9.59 8.81
N ALA A 130 27.85 -9.07 7.80
CA ALA A 130 27.84 -7.65 7.46
C ALA A 130 26.56 -7.18 6.78
N CYS A 131 25.81 -8.12 6.18
CA CYS A 131 24.54 -7.83 5.51
C CYS A 131 23.32 -8.03 6.41
N GLN A 132 23.46 -8.71 7.57
CA GLN A 132 22.34 -9.17 8.38
C GLN A 132 21.75 -8.09 9.27
N ALA A 133 20.42 -8.01 9.31
CA ALA A 133 19.71 -7.23 10.32
C ALA A 133 19.98 -7.79 11.73
N ARG A 134 19.99 -6.90 12.73
CA ARG A 134 20.30 -7.25 14.11
C ARG A 134 19.10 -7.00 15.03
N SER A 135 18.91 -7.93 15.97
CA SER A 135 18.00 -7.75 17.10
C SER A 135 18.60 -6.79 18.13
N PRO A 136 17.84 -6.36 19.17
CA PRO A 136 18.38 -5.55 20.27
C PRO A 136 19.62 -6.15 20.95
N ASP A 137 19.71 -7.50 20.99
CA ASP A 137 20.82 -8.22 21.60
C ASP A 137 21.93 -8.59 20.60
N GLN A 138 21.93 -7.94 19.42
CA GLN A 138 22.92 -8.12 18.34
C GLN A 138 22.93 -9.51 17.69
N ASN A 139 21.90 -10.32 17.91
CA ASN A 139 21.73 -11.58 17.20
C ASN A 139 21.18 -11.31 15.78
N PRO A 140 21.48 -12.18 14.80
CA PRO A 140 20.83 -12.13 13.50
C PRO A 140 19.30 -12.22 13.65
N VAL A 141 18.57 -11.40 12.91
CA VAL A 141 17.10 -11.47 12.88
C VAL A 141 16.71 -12.60 11.93
N MET A 142 16.16 -13.68 12.50
CA MET A 142 15.79 -14.87 11.75
C MET A 142 14.34 -14.80 11.28
N LEU A 143 14.10 -15.07 10.00
CA LEU A 143 12.76 -15.29 9.46
C LEU A 143 12.48 -16.79 9.36
N PRO A 144 11.47 -17.31 10.08
CA PRO A 144 11.03 -18.68 9.92
C PRO A 144 10.16 -18.83 8.65
N MET A 145 10.72 -19.47 7.62
CA MET A 145 10.01 -19.88 6.41
C MET A 145 10.11 -21.38 6.28
N LEU A 146 9.15 -22.11 6.84
CA LEU A 146 9.17 -23.56 6.90
C LEU A 146 9.44 -24.20 5.53
N PRO A 147 10.35 -25.21 5.46
CA PRO A 147 11.05 -25.88 6.58
C PRO A 147 12.34 -25.19 7.06
N PHE A 148 12.67 -24.03 6.55
CA PHE A 148 13.91 -23.31 6.86
C PHE A 148 13.66 -22.09 7.75
N ALA A 149 14.73 -21.63 8.41
CA ALA A 149 14.83 -20.30 8.97
C ALA A 149 16.15 -19.69 8.47
N PHE A 150 16.14 -18.41 8.13
CA PHE A 150 17.32 -17.73 7.61
C PHE A 150 17.39 -16.28 8.11
N PRO A 151 18.61 -15.70 8.22
CA PRO A 151 18.76 -14.30 8.57
C PRO A 151 18.22 -13.39 7.49
N VAL A 152 17.54 -12.30 7.88
CA VAL A 152 17.11 -11.28 6.93
C VAL A 152 18.19 -10.20 6.77
N PRO A 153 18.40 -9.67 5.56
CA PRO A 153 19.30 -8.54 5.35
C PRO A 153 18.83 -7.27 6.04
N SER A 154 19.79 -6.45 6.45
CA SER A 154 19.54 -5.09 6.92
C SER A 154 19.35 -4.14 5.73
N TYR A 155 18.22 -3.45 5.68
CA TYR A 155 18.00 -2.38 4.71
C TYR A 155 18.91 -1.16 4.93
N ALA A 156 19.59 -1.06 6.09
CA ALA A 156 20.58 -0.02 6.36
C ALA A 156 22.01 -0.41 5.93
N SER A 157 22.30 -1.72 5.84
CA SER A 157 23.69 -2.21 5.65
C SER A 157 24.33 -1.67 4.38
N ASP A 158 25.48 -1.00 4.53
CA ASP A 158 26.26 -0.55 3.40
C ASP A 158 26.77 -1.75 2.57
N ALA A 159 27.19 -2.85 3.21
CA ALA A 159 27.61 -4.06 2.55
C ALA A 159 26.50 -4.67 1.67
N PHE A 160 25.27 -4.73 2.17
CA PHE A 160 24.11 -5.21 1.38
C PHE A 160 23.85 -4.32 0.15
N HIS A 161 23.89 -3.00 0.33
CA HIS A 161 23.68 -2.07 -0.78
C HIS A 161 24.81 -2.11 -1.82
N ASP A 162 26.04 -2.28 -1.38
CA ASP A 162 27.21 -2.43 -2.30
C ASP A 162 27.09 -3.71 -3.14
N GLU A 163 26.65 -4.81 -2.54
CA GLU A 163 26.41 -6.05 -3.26
C GLU A 163 25.23 -5.92 -4.25
N ALA A 164 24.12 -5.29 -3.84
CA ALA A 164 22.99 -5.03 -4.72
C ALA A 164 23.38 -4.11 -5.88
N ALA A 165 24.22 -3.10 -5.65
CA ALA A 165 24.74 -2.24 -6.70
C ALA A 165 25.62 -3.01 -7.71
N ARG A 166 26.48 -3.94 -7.24
CA ARG A 166 27.25 -4.83 -8.14
C ARG A 166 26.35 -5.73 -8.98
N TYR A 167 25.29 -6.26 -8.39
CA TYR A 167 24.30 -7.03 -9.12
C TYR A 167 23.63 -6.20 -10.23
N PHE A 168 23.15 -4.99 -9.91
CA PHE A 168 22.56 -4.09 -10.92
C PHE A 168 23.56 -3.67 -12.00
N GLN A 169 24.81 -3.41 -11.65
CA GLN A 169 25.87 -3.11 -12.63
C GLN A 169 26.09 -4.28 -13.60
N ALA A 170 25.99 -5.52 -13.13
CA ALA A 170 26.09 -6.70 -14.00
C ALA A 170 24.84 -6.91 -14.88
N LEU A 171 23.66 -6.47 -14.44
CA LEU A 171 22.42 -6.49 -15.23
C LEU A 171 22.35 -5.36 -16.28
N GLY A 172 22.91 -4.20 -15.99
CA GLY A 172 22.81 -3.00 -16.82
C GLY A 172 23.09 -3.22 -18.30
N PRO A 173 24.23 -3.83 -18.70
CA PRO A 173 24.55 -4.08 -20.12
C PRO A 173 23.50 -4.92 -20.86
N VAL A 174 22.75 -5.77 -20.15
CA VAL A 174 21.73 -6.64 -20.74
C VAL A 174 20.36 -5.94 -20.79
N LEU A 175 20.00 -5.20 -19.72
CA LEU A 175 18.67 -4.60 -19.64
C LEU A 175 18.58 -3.23 -20.34
N THR A 176 19.65 -2.44 -20.37
CA THR A 176 19.65 -1.12 -21.01
C THR A 176 19.22 -1.14 -22.48
N PRO A 177 19.65 -2.11 -23.32
CA PRO A 177 19.16 -2.23 -24.70
C PRO A 177 17.69 -2.65 -24.83
N LEU A 178 17.07 -3.09 -23.72
CA LEU A 178 15.66 -3.50 -23.67
C LEU A 178 14.73 -2.42 -23.14
N LEU A 179 15.26 -1.27 -22.74
CA LEU A 179 14.45 -0.14 -22.28
C LEU A 179 13.78 0.53 -23.48
N TYR A 180 12.54 0.97 -23.29
CA TYR A 180 11.83 1.74 -24.29
C TYR A 180 12.59 3.03 -24.65
N PRO A 181 12.76 3.41 -25.93
CA PRO A 181 12.11 2.88 -27.14
C PRO A 181 12.87 1.73 -27.84
N ASN A 182 14.03 1.31 -27.35
CA ASN A 182 14.86 0.29 -27.99
C ASN A 182 14.40 -1.14 -27.68
N GLY A 183 13.49 -1.31 -26.73
CA GLY A 183 12.91 -2.56 -26.32
C GLY A 183 11.60 -2.34 -25.53
N PRO A 184 11.02 -3.41 -24.98
CA PRO A 184 9.66 -3.39 -24.43
C PRO A 184 9.56 -2.94 -22.97
N ILE A 185 10.68 -2.76 -22.24
CA ILE A 185 10.63 -2.40 -20.81
C ILE A 185 10.19 -0.95 -20.66
N VAL A 186 9.09 -0.72 -19.93
CA VAL A 186 8.49 0.60 -19.71
C VAL A 186 8.37 1.01 -18.24
N LEU A 187 8.55 0.07 -17.30
CA LEU A 187 8.42 0.31 -15.87
C LEU A 187 9.36 -0.60 -15.09
N PHE A 188 10.01 -0.07 -14.05
CA PHE A 188 10.79 -0.85 -13.10
C PHE A 188 10.10 -0.93 -11.74
N GLN A 189 10.03 -2.13 -11.13
CA GLN A 189 9.75 -2.24 -9.72
C GLN A 189 11.07 -2.35 -8.93
N ILE A 190 11.22 -1.50 -7.92
CA ILE A 190 12.37 -1.50 -7.01
C ILE A 190 11.98 -2.34 -5.80
N ASP A 191 12.75 -3.38 -5.50
CA ASP A 191 12.53 -4.30 -4.40
C ASP A 191 11.13 -4.97 -4.44
N ASN A 192 10.73 -5.65 -3.39
CA ASN A 192 9.41 -6.25 -3.28
C ASN A 192 8.90 -6.21 -1.84
N GLU A 193 7.66 -5.73 -1.63
CA GLU A 193 6.96 -5.75 -0.33
C GLU A 193 7.84 -5.31 0.85
N GLY A 194 8.71 -4.34 0.67
CA GLY A 194 9.71 -3.93 1.64
C GLY A 194 9.12 -3.53 2.99
N ALA A 195 8.92 -4.49 3.88
CA ALA A 195 8.32 -4.33 5.19
C ALA A 195 9.23 -4.93 6.27
N LEU A 196 10.56 -4.69 6.18
CA LEU A 196 11.56 -5.30 7.05
C LEU A 196 11.47 -6.84 7.04
N TYR A 197 11.23 -7.41 5.85
CA TYR A 197 11.13 -8.87 5.65
C TYR A 197 10.11 -9.54 6.59
N PHE A 198 8.95 -8.90 6.82
CA PHE A 198 7.89 -9.39 7.71
C PHE A 198 8.32 -9.58 9.18
N ARG A 199 9.46 -8.98 9.57
CA ARG A 199 9.92 -8.83 10.94
C ARG A 199 9.78 -7.38 11.36
N ASP A 200 8.55 -6.84 11.26
CA ASP A 200 8.19 -5.44 11.25
C ASP A 200 7.79 -4.88 12.63
N GLY A 201 7.89 -5.67 13.68
CA GLY A 201 7.69 -5.22 15.07
C GLY A 201 8.61 -4.06 15.42
N ALA A 202 8.14 -3.11 16.21
CA ALA A 202 8.89 -1.90 16.51
C ALA A 202 10.26 -2.18 17.17
N TYR A 203 10.37 -3.27 17.97
CA TYR A 203 11.57 -3.64 18.71
C TYR A 203 12.22 -4.93 18.21
N ASP A 204 11.80 -5.44 17.04
CA ASP A 204 12.29 -6.68 16.47
C ASP A 204 13.63 -6.46 15.73
N GLN A 205 13.71 -5.40 14.93
CA GLN A 205 14.87 -4.92 14.17
C GLN A 205 14.70 -3.42 13.83
N ASP A 206 15.68 -2.68 13.28
CA ASP A 206 17.00 -3.14 12.93
C ASP A 206 18.05 -2.42 13.79
N TYR A 207 18.85 -3.19 14.53
CA TYR A 207 19.91 -2.69 15.39
C TYR A 207 21.31 -2.93 14.78
N HIS A 208 21.41 -3.10 13.45
CA HIS A 208 22.67 -3.14 12.75
C HIS A 208 23.46 -1.84 12.97
N PRO A 209 24.79 -1.86 13.05
CA PRO A 209 25.59 -0.64 13.26
C PRO A 209 25.24 0.50 12.29
N ASP A 210 25.02 0.19 11.00
CA ASP A 210 24.61 1.17 10.00
C ASP A 210 23.18 1.69 10.25
N ALA A 211 22.27 0.87 10.74
CA ALA A 211 20.92 1.30 11.11
C ALA A 211 20.96 2.25 12.32
N ILE A 212 21.80 1.96 13.33
CA ILE A 212 21.99 2.85 14.47
C ILE A 212 22.63 4.18 14.04
N ARG A 213 23.59 4.15 13.11
CA ARG A 213 24.19 5.35 12.55
C ARG A 213 23.13 6.20 11.82
N LEU A 214 22.34 5.59 10.96
CA LEU A 214 21.26 6.24 10.20
C LEU A 214 20.16 6.78 11.14
N TYR A 215 19.84 6.07 12.24
CA TYR A 215 18.91 6.56 13.26
C TYR A 215 19.38 7.85 13.91
N ARG A 216 20.66 7.92 14.25
CA ARG A 216 21.27 9.11 14.84
C ARG A 216 21.31 10.31 13.88
N GLU A 217 21.52 10.04 12.61
CA GLU A 217 21.42 11.04 11.52
C GLU A 217 19.97 11.54 11.38
N PHE A 218 18.99 10.62 11.31
CA PHE A 218 17.57 10.95 11.29
C PHE A 218 17.15 11.84 12.47
N LEU A 219 17.58 11.52 13.69
CA LEU A 219 17.28 12.36 14.86
C LEU A 219 17.92 13.74 14.77
N ARG A 220 19.15 13.83 14.25
CA ARG A 220 19.81 15.12 14.02
C ARG A 220 19.07 15.98 12.99
N GLU A 221 18.62 15.38 11.92
CA GLU A 221 17.79 16.07 10.91
C GLU A 221 16.45 16.54 11.49
N LYS A 222 15.82 15.69 12.27
CA LYS A 222 14.49 15.96 12.86
C LYS A 222 14.52 17.07 13.90
N TYR A 223 15.53 17.07 14.80
CA TYR A 223 15.58 17.96 15.95
C TYR A 223 16.53 19.14 15.78
N GLY A 224 17.50 19.07 14.87
CA GLY A 224 18.51 20.08 14.66
C GLY A 224 19.55 20.16 15.79
N THR A 225 19.11 20.24 17.04
CA THR A 225 19.97 20.34 18.23
C THR A 225 19.70 19.22 19.22
N ILE A 226 20.72 18.89 20.03
CA ILE A 226 20.58 17.87 21.10
C ILE A 226 19.63 18.34 22.19
N ASP A 227 19.58 19.63 22.47
CA ASP A 227 18.70 20.21 23.50
C ASP A 227 17.23 20.11 23.07
N ALA A 228 16.91 20.33 21.80
CA ALA A 228 15.56 20.11 21.27
C ALA A 228 15.12 18.65 21.40
N LEU A 229 16.02 17.70 21.13
CA LEU A 229 15.75 16.28 21.34
C LEU A 229 15.55 15.95 22.82
N ARG A 230 16.41 16.46 23.72
CA ARG A 230 16.30 16.27 25.20
C ARG A 230 14.96 16.81 25.70
N ALA A 231 14.59 18.01 25.28
CA ALA A 231 13.31 18.62 25.65
C ALA A 231 12.13 17.71 25.17
N SER A 232 12.25 17.12 23.96
CA SER A 232 11.24 16.18 23.43
C SER A 232 11.13 14.91 24.27
N TYR A 233 12.25 14.39 24.78
CA TYR A 233 12.28 13.14 25.55
C TYR A 233 12.06 13.38 27.07
N GLY A 234 11.84 14.61 27.46
CA GLY A 234 11.63 14.98 28.88
C GLY A 234 12.85 14.70 29.79
N THR A 235 14.06 14.73 29.22
CA THR A 235 15.30 14.60 30.01
C THR A 235 15.69 15.96 30.54
N PRO A 236 16.02 16.09 31.85
CA PRO A 236 16.40 17.39 32.46
C PRO A 236 17.61 18.02 31.76
N THR A 237 17.66 19.34 31.74
CA THR A 237 18.88 20.08 31.37
C THR A 237 19.89 20.04 32.54
N PRO A 238 21.21 20.13 32.28
CA PRO A 238 22.26 20.03 33.32
C PRO A 238 22.18 21.07 34.44
N ASP A 239 21.45 22.16 34.24
CA ASP A 239 21.41 23.30 35.19
C ASP A 239 20.40 23.15 36.33
N GLU A 240 19.58 22.09 36.36
CA GLU A 240 18.53 21.92 37.39
C GLU A 240 18.95 21.08 38.63
N GLY A 241 20.22 20.98 38.95
CA GLY A 241 20.72 20.58 40.27
C GLY A 241 20.31 19.22 40.84
N GLU A 242 19.62 18.35 40.08
CA GLU A 242 19.31 16.99 40.51
C GLU A 242 20.34 16.00 39.96
N VAL A 243 20.91 15.22 40.89
CA VAL A 243 21.82 14.11 40.58
C VAL A 243 21.07 13.07 39.73
N PRO A 244 21.52 12.74 38.51
CA PRO A 244 20.85 11.78 37.66
C PRO A 244 20.75 10.42 38.35
N SER A 245 19.56 9.88 38.46
CA SER A 245 19.40 8.46 38.82
C SER A 245 20.15 7.61 37.80
N SER A 246 20.96 6.68 38.26
CA SER A 246 22.02 5.95 37.54
C SER A 246 21.59 5.03 36.40
N ARG A 247 20.45 5.27 35.74
CA ARG A 247 19.92 4.47 34.63
C ARG A 247 19.63 5.23 33.34
N ARG A 248 19.69 6.56 33.31
CA ARG A 248 19.59 7.39 32.11
C ARG A 248 20.79 8.28 32.00
N GLY A 249 21.88 7.76 31.45
CA GLY A 249 23.09 8.56 31.19
C GLY A 249 22.73 9.83 30.42
N GLU A 250 23.35 10.93 30.80
CA GLU A 250 23.17 12.25 30.19
C GLU A 250 23.55 12.18 28.70
N VAL A 251 22.55 12.29 27.81
CA VAL A 251 22.79 12.31 26.37
C VAL A 251 23.25 13.71 25.97
N THR A 252 24.55 13.89 25.82
CA THR A 252 25.17 15.17 25.45
C THR A 252 25.40 15.35 23.95
N ARG A 253 25.22 14.29 23.16
CA ARG A 253 25.48 14.29 21.72
C ARG A 253 24.65 13.21 21.00
N PHE A 254 24.25 13.45 19.75
CA PHE A 254 23.50 12.49 18.94
C PHE A 254 24.20 11.14 18.80
N SER A 255 25.54 11.11 18.73
CA SER A 255 26.30 9.85 18.61
C SER A 255 26.24 8.94 19.83
N ALA A 256 25.70 9.41 20.97
CA ALA A 256 25.53 8.64 22.20
C ALA A 256 24.08 8.12 22.37
N ILE A 257 23.17 8.43 21.44
CA ILE A 257 21.78 7.97 21.52
C ILE A 257 21.70 6.50 21.10
N ASP A 258 21.09 5.69 21.97
CA ASP A 258 20.72 4.32 21.65
C ASP A 258 19.23 4.20 21.37
N PRO A 259 18.85 3.37 20.38
CA PRO A 259 17.45 3.11 20.11
C PRO A 259 16.77 2.36 21.27
N PRO A 260 15.45 2.56 21.49
CA PRO A 260 14.71 1.81 22.49
C PRO A 260 14.66 0.32 22.10
N ARG A 261 14.79 -0.57 23.10
CA ARG A 261 14.84 -2.03 22.89
C ARG A 261 13.53 -2.75 23.20
N LYS A 262 12.62 -2.08 23.89
CA LYS A 262 11.29 -2.55 24.28
C LYS A 262 10.44 -1.35 24.65
N LEU A 263 9.13 -1.54 24.73
CA LEU A 263 8.25 -0.53 25.32
C LEU A 263 8.53 -0.41 26.81
N ASP A 264 8.90 0.77 27.25
CA ASP A 264 9.17 1.11 28.66
C ASP A 264 8.64 2.52 28.99
N ALA A 265 7.62 2.97 28.24
CA ALA A 265 6.87 4.18 28.51
C ALA A 265 5.95 3.98 29.73
N GLU A 266 5.99 4.89 30.69
CA GLU A 266 5.12 4.92 31.87
C GLU A 266 4.12 6.09 31.82
N ARG A 267 4.37 7.05 30.94
CA ARG A 267 3.56 8.28 30.75
C ARG A 267 3.52 8.63 29.28
N PRO A 268 2.49 9.37 28.81
CA PRO A 268 2.38 9.76 27.40
C PRO A 268 3.64 10.39 26.81
N ARG A 269 4.30 11.28 27.57
CA ARG A 269 5.53 11.95 27.10
C ARG A 269 6.71 11.00 26.86
N ASP A 270 6.73 9.83 27.52
CA ASP A 270 7.79 8.84 27.34
C ASP A 270 7.68 8.13 25.98
N LEU A 271 6.53 8.25 25.29
CA LEU A 271 6.32 7.70 23.95
C LEU A 271 7.16 8.38 22.89
N ALA A 272 7.61 9.61 23.05
CA ALA A 272 8.30 10.38 22.02
C ALA A 272 9.47 9.61 21.39
N ARG A 273 10.34 8.99 22.22
CA ARG A 273 11.48 8.21 21.71
C ARG A 273 11.09 6.92 21.00
N HIS A 274 9.97 6.30 21.39
CA HIS A 274 9.43 5.09 20.77
C HIS A 274 8.79 5.41 19.42
N LEU A 275 8.06 6.52 19.34
CA LEU A 275 7.47 7.01 18.10
C LEU A 275 8.55 7.45 17.11
N ASP A 276 9.64 8.06 17.59
CA ASP A 276 10.81 8.38 16.77
C ASP A 276 11.47 7.12 16.20
N TRP A 277 11.59 6.07 17.00
CA TRP A 277 12.10 4.77 16.54
C TRP A 277 11.18 4.13 15.51
N SER A 278 9.87 4.17 15.73
CA SER A 278 8.89 3.71 14.75
C SER A 278 8.93 4.54 13.45
N GLU A 279 9.05 5.86 13.54
CA GLU A 279 9.20 6.76 12.39
C GLU A 279 10.52 6.56 11.65
N PHE A 280 11.59 6.26 12.38
CA PHE A 280 12.88 5.93 11.79
C PHE A 280 12.80 4.73 10.85
N HIS A 281 12.03 3.68 11.17
CA HIS A 281 11.88 2.54 10.27
C HIS A 281 11.20 2.93 8.94
N GLU A 282 10.28 3.90 8.96
CA GLU A 282 9.72 4.46 7.73
C GLU A 282 10.78 5.23 6.92
N HIS A 283 11.64 5.98 7.60
CA HIS A 283 12.77 6.68 6.99
C HIS A 283 13.81 5.69 6.43
N LEU A 284 14.14 4.65 7.19
CA LEU A 284 15.05 3.58 6.78
C LEU A 284 14.64 2.94 5.47
N LEU A 285 13.37 2.52 5.35
CA LEU A 285 12.85 1.88 4.13
C LEU A 285 12.88 2.84 2.93
N ALA A 286 12.41 4.08 3.09
CA ALA A 286 12.45 5.07 2.02
C ALA A 286 13.90 5.35 1.57
N THR A 287 14.85 5.44 2.51
CA THR A 287 16.28 5.62 2.21
C THR A 287 16.85 4.41 1.48
N ALA A 288 16.47 3.20 1.86
CA ALA A 288 16.90 1.98 1.17
C ALA A 288 16.42 1.97 -0.29
N PHE A 289 15.13 2.25 -0.53
CA PHE A 289 14.59 2.31 -1.91
C PHE A 289 15.24 3.43 -2.74
N GLN A 290 15.56 4.56 -2.13
CA GLN A 290 16.31 5.62 -2.79
C GLN A 290 17.72 5.15 -3.20
N ARG A 291 18.42 4.43 -2.31
CA ARG A 291 19.76 3.87 -2.61
C ARG A 291 19.68 2.85 -3.76
N LEU A 292 18.70 1.93 -3.71
CA LEU A 292 18.48 0.95 -4.77
C LEU A 292 18.13 1.61 -6.10
N GLY A 293 17.24 2.61 -6.10
CA GLY A 293 16.90 3.38 -7.31
C GLY A 293 18.12 4.10 -7.91
N ARG A 294 18.96 4.71 -7.08
CA ARG A 294 20.23 5.32 -7.54
C ARG A 294 21.19 4.29 -8.13
N ALA A 295 21.27 3.10 -7.54
CA ALA A 295 22.09 2.02 -8.06
C ALA A 295 21.62 1.50 -9.42
N LEU A 296 20.29 1.42 -9.64
CA LEU A 296 19.70 1.12 -10.96
C LEU A 296 20.10 2.16 -12.01
N VAL A 297 19.94 3.45 -11.68
CA VAL A 297 20.32 4.55 -12.57
C VAL A 297 21.82 4.51 -12.88
N ALA A 298 22.68 4.31 -11.88
CA ALA A 298 24.13 4.19 -12.07
C ALA A 298 24.54 3.00 -12.93
N ALA A 299 23.69 1.96 -13.02
CA ALA A 299 23.89 0.81 -13.90
C ALA A 299 23.34 1.02 -15.33
N GLY A 300 22.84 2.22 -15.66
CA GLY A 300 22.30 2.57 -16.98
C GLY A 300 20.80 2.28 -17.15
N MET A 301 20.12 1.80 -16.12
CA MET A 301 18.68 1.54 -16.14
C MET A 301 17.92 2.81 -15.70
N ASP A 302 17.96 3.85 -16.53
CA ASP A 302 17.39 5.18 -16.28
C ASP A 302 16.32 5.55 -17.32
N GLY A 303 15.61 6.66 -17.07
CA GLY A 303 14.67 7.26 -18.03
C GLY A 303 13.26 6.64 -18.00
N LEU A 304 13.02 5.60 -17.22
CA LEU A 304 11.70 4.97 -17.02
C LEU A 304 11.13 5.30 -15.63
N PRO A 305 9.80 5.29 -15.48
CA PRO A 305 9.17 5.38 -14.16
C PRO A 305 9.49 4.14 -13.31
N THR A 306 9.40 4.34 -11.99
CA THR A 306 9.65 3.29 -11.00
C THR A 306 8.42 3.04 -10.12
N THR A 307 8.24 1.82 -9.65
CA THR A 307 7.17 1.44 -8.72
C THR A 307 7.71 0.64 -7.54
N HIS A 308 6.90 0.59 -6.48
CA HIS A 308 7.07 -0.32 -5.35
C HIS A 308 5.70 -0.84 -4.90
N ASN A 309 5.63 -2.07 -4.40
CA ASN A 309 4.40 -2.69 -3.92
C ASN A 309 4.32 -2.72 -2.39
N LEU A 310 3.13 -2.45 -1.87
CA LEU A 310 2.84 -2.60 -0.44
C LEU A 310 2.24 -3.99 -0.18
N PRO A 311 2.68 -4.70 0.86
CA PRO A 311 2.18 -6.05 1.17
C PRO A 311 0.71 -6.02 1.62
N PRO A 312 0.03 -7.18 1.64
CA PRO A 312 -1.36 -7.27 2.06
C PRO A 312 -1.68 -6.69 3.45
N GLY A 313 -0.73 -6.65 4.37
CA GLY A 313 -0.86 -6.09 5.72
C GLY A 313 -0.30 -4.68 5.91
N GLN A 314 -0.29 -3.84 4.91
CA GLN A 314 0.38 -2.52 4.89
C GLN A 314 0.11 -1.62 6.10
N ASP A 315 -1.10 -1.64 6.66
CA ASP A 315 -1.50 -0.72 7.75
C ASP A 315 -0.71 -0.93 9.04
N ALA A 316 -0.17 -2.13 9.23
CA ALA A 316 0.60 -2.52 10.38
C ALA A 316 2.12 -2.53 10.13
N THR A 317 2.57 -2.29 8.90
CA THR A 317 3.99 -2.27 8.53
C THR A 317 4.59 -0.87 8.67
N PRO A 318 5.94 -0.74 8.73
CA PRO A 318 6.61 0.56 8.69
C PRO A 318 6.65 1.18 7.28
N LEU A 319 6.01 0.59 6.26
CA LEU A 319 5.90 1.20 4.95
C LEU A 319 4.97 2.42 5.01
N ASN A 320 5.56 3.59 4.88
CA ASN A 320 4.84 4.85 4.77
C ASN A 320 4.76 5.26 3.30
N ALA A 321 3.61 5.05 2.69
CA ALA A 321 3.42 5.35 1.27
C ALA A 321 3.73 6.81 0.91
N ALA A 322 3.42 7.77 1.80
CA ALA A 322 3.74 9.18 1.61
C ALA A 322 5.25 9.45 1.55
N ARG A 323 6.06 8.67 2.25
CA ARG A 323 7.53 8.73 2.15
C ARG A 323 8.06 8.00 0.92
N VAL A 324 7.49 6.83 0.63
CA VAL A 324 7.92 6.00 -0.52
C VAL A 324 7.63 6.70 -1.85
N THR A 325 6.50 7.41 -1.99
CA THR A 325 6.19 8.19 -3.21
C THR A 325 7.15 9.35 -3.48
N LYS A 326 8.02 9.69 -2.53
CA LYS A 326 9.10 10.66 -2.78
C LYS A 326 10.32 10.05 -3.48
N VAL A 327 10.44 8.72 -3.47
CA VAL A 327 11.60 7.99 -3.98
C VAL A 327 11.29 7.04 -5.13
N VAL A 328 10.00 6.66 -5.30
CA VAL A 328 9.49 5.96 -6.48
C VAL A 328 8.32 6.75 -7.09
N ASP A 329 8.03 6.53 -8.38
CA ASP A 329 6.99 7.29 -9.09
C ASP A 329 5.57 6.75 -8.81
N LEU A 330 5.43 5.45 -8.49
CA LEU A 330 4.17 4.78 -8.20
C LEU A 330 4.32 3.85 -6.99
N VAL A 331 3.37 3.93 -6.07
CA VAL A 331 3.25 2.96 -4.97
C VAL A 331 1.95 2.19 -5.14
N GLY A 332 2.07 0.92 -5.47
CA GLY A 332 0.92 0.02 -5.64
C GLY A 332 0.65 -0.83 -4.40
N LEU A 333 -0.26 -1.79 -4.53
CA LEU A 333 -0.76 -2.61 -3.45
C LEU A 333 -0.97 -4.05 -3.91
N ASP A 334 -0.77 -5.02 -3.03
CA ASP A 334 -0.98 -6.44 -3.30
C ASP A 334 -2.28 -6.94 -2.69
N TYR A 335 -2.95 -7.83 -3.42
CA TYR A 335 -4.28 -8.34 -3.08
C TYR A 335 -4.33 -9.86 -3.17
N TYR A 336 -4.49 -10.50 -2.00
CA TYR A 336 -4.66 -11.95 -1.84
C TYR A 336 -5.78 -12.20 -0.84
N HIS A 337 -7.03 -12.15 -1.28
CA HIS A 337 -8.20 -12.17 -0.40
C HIS A 337 -9.19 -13.26 -0.77
N MET A 338 -9.85 -13.81 0.23
CA MET A 338 -11.02 -14.65 0.06
C MET A 338 -12.26 -13.79 -0.24
N ALA A 339 -13.27 -14.39 -0.84
CA ALA A 339 -14.56 -13.74 -1.06
C ALA A 339 -15.44 -13.84 0.21
N ASP A 340 -15.28 -12.88 1.13
CA ASP A 340 -16.01 -12.82 2.41
C ASP A 340 -16.19 -11.37 2.90
N PRO A 341 -17.01 -11.14 3.95
CA PRO A 341 -17.27 -9.79 4.47
C PRO A 341 -16.03 -9.09 5.03
N THR A 342 -15.11 -9.81 5.69
CA THR A 342 -13.88 -9.26 6.26
C THR A 342 -12.95 -8.79 5.17
N SER A 343 -12.70 -9.63 4.18
CA SER A 343 -11.87 -9.29 3.01
C SER A 343 -12.44 -8.10 2.23
N ARG A 344 -13.77 -8.05 2.05
CA ARG A 344 -14.43 -6.89 1.42
C ARG A 344 -14.10 -5.59 2.18
N ALA A 345 -14.19 -5.59 3.51
CA ALA A 345 -13.89 -4.40 4.31
C ALA A 345 -12.42 -3.97 4.18
N ILE A 346 -11.49 -4.93 4.22
CA ILE A 346 -10.06 -4.69 4.03
C ILE A 346 -9.79 -4.10 2.64
N ILE A 347 -10.33 -4.72 1.58
CA ILE A 347 -10.17 -4.26 0.20
C ILE A 347 -10.71 -2.83 0.06
N ALA A 348 -11.91 -2.55 0.57
CA ALA A 348 -12.54 -1.24 0.49
C ALA A 348 -11.68 -0.15 1.14
N ARG A 349 -11.23 -0.38 2.37
CA ARG A 349 -10.41 0.55 3.14
C ARG A 349 -9.08 0.84 2.42
N ARG A 350 -8.33 -0.20 2.09
CA ARG A 350 -6.98 -0.09 1.50
C ARG A 350 -7.02 0.47 0.09
N THR A 351 -7.98 0.03 -0.73
CA THR A 351 -8.11 0.54 -2.10
C THR A 351 -8.55 2.00 -2.13
N SER A 352 -9.45 2.42 -1.23
CA SER A 352 -9.85 3.82 -1.17
C SER A 352 -8.70 4.76 -0.76
N GLU A 353 -7.82 4.31 0.15
CA GLU A 353 -6.59 5.04 0.51
C GLU A 353 -5.62 5.12 -0.68
N LEU A 354 -5.37 3.98 -1.36
CA LEU A 354 -4.55 3.94 -2.56
C LEU A 354 -5.10 4.87 -3.65
N ALA A 355 -6.39 4.79 -3.95
CA ALA A 355 -7.03 5.57 -5.00
C ALA A 355 -6.96 7.08 -4.72
N THR A 356 -7.22 7.49 -3.48
CA THR A 356 -7.15 8.91 -3.08
C THR A 356 -5.73 9.46 -3.21
N ARG A 357 -4.72 8.70 -2.78
CA ARG A 357 -3.30 9.07 -2.93
C ARG A 357 -2.90 9.14 -4.39
N SER A 358 -3.29 8.15 -5.19
CA SER A 358 -2.96 8.09 -6.62
C SER A 358 -3.59 9.26 -7.39
N GLU A 359 -4.83 9.62 -7.06
CA GLU A 359 -5.50 10.79 -7.63
C GLU A 359 -4.74 12.09 -7.30
N ALA A 360 -4.34 12.29 -6.03
CA ALA A 360 -3.58 13.45 -5.61
C ALA A 360 -2.22 13.57 -6.32
N LEU A 361 -1.59 12.44 -6.67
CA LEU A 361 -0.31 12.36 -7.37
C LEU A 361 -0.44 12.32 -8.89
N SER A 362 -1.67 12.29 -9.42
CA SER A 362 -1.96 12.15 -10.86
C SER A 362 -1.32 10.89 -11.48
N VAL A 363 -1.38 9.75 -10.75
CA VAL A 363 -0.92 8.44 -11.20
C VAL A 363 -2.05 7.41 -11.07
N PRO A 364 -1.98 6.24 -11.74
CA PRO A 364 -3.05 5.26 -11.62
C PRO A 364 -3.03 4.56 -10.25
N ALA A 365 -4.20 4.23 -9.71
CA ALA A 365 -4.31 3.31 -8.59
C ALA A 365 -4.07 1.88 -9.09
N PHE A 366 -2.93 1.29 -8.75
CA PHE A 366 -2.42 0.06 -9.34
C PHE A 366 -2.25 -1.06 -8.30
N ALA A 367 -2.76 -2.25 -8.63
CA ALA A 367 -2.43 -3.48 -7.93
C ALA A 367 -1.18 -4.09 -8.55
N CYS A 368 -0.04 -4.01 -7.86
CA CYS A 368 1.19 -4.62 -8.33
C CYS A 368 1.09 -6.15 -8.36
N GLU A 369 0.26 -6.72 -7.47
CA GLU A 369 -0.08 -8.14 -7.47
C GLU A 369 -1.57 -8.33 -7.17
N MET A 370 -2.30 -8.87 -8.13
CA MET A 370 -3.69 -9.26 -8.01
C MET A 370 -3.77 -10.78 -8.08
N GLY A 371 -3.97 -11.44 -6.95
CA GLY A 371 -3.90 -12.89 -6.82
C GLY A 371 -4.82 -13.63 -7.78
N ALA A 372 -4.24 -14.56 -8.56
CA ALA A 372 -4.93 -15.51 -9.42
C ALA A 372 -4.28 -16.89 -9.28
N GLY A 373 -4.98 -17.80 -8.61
CA GLY A 373 -4.38 -19.02 -8.07
C GLY A 373 -3.71 -18.77 -6.70
N PHE A 374 -2.93 -19.74 -6.23
CA PHE A 374 -2.35 -19.71 -4.89
C PHE A 374 -1.07 -20.57 -4.78
N PRO A 375 -0.14 -20.22 -3.88
CA PRO A 375 0.95 -21.12 -3.48
C PRO A 375 0.43 -22.22 -2.55
N PRO A 376 0.99 -23.45 -2.59
CA PRO A 376 0.47 -24.63 -1.87
C PRO A 376 0.45 -24.52 -0.35
N PHE A 377 1.15 -23.55 0.24
CA PHE A 377 1.24 -23.36 1.70
C PHE A 377 0.32 -22.22 2.21
N PHE A 378 -0.45 -21.58 1.32
CA PHE A 378 -1.49 -20.61 1.69
C PHE A 378 -2.87 -21.27 1.63
N PRO A 379 -3.89 -20.71 2.30
CA PRO A 379 -5.26 -21.11 2.05
C PRO A 379 -5.56 -21.06 0.56
N PRO A 380 -6.17 -22.08 -0.02
CA PRO A 380 -6.44 -22.09 -1.46
C PRO A 380 -7.41 -20.98 -1.82
N LEU A 381 -6.98 -20.12 -2.75
CA LEU A 381 -7.83 -19.11 -3.37
C LEU A 381 -8.33 -19.67 -4.70
N ASP A 382 -9.64 -19.73 -4.86
CA ASP A 382 -10.27 -20.21 -6.10
C ASP A 382 -10.52 -19.06 -7.09
N GLU A 383 -11.06 -19.41 -8.27
CA GLU A 383 -11.40 -18.43 -9.32
C GLU A 383 -12.42 -17.38 -8.84
N ARG A 384 -13.30 -17.74 -7.91
CA ARG A 384 -14.31 -16.85 -7.33
C ARG A 384 -13.65 -15.83 -6.39
N ASP A 385 -12.69 -16.26 -5.58
CA ASP A 385 -11.93 -15.38 -4.69
C ASP A 385 -11.17 -14.32 -5.49
N GLY A 386 -10.48 -14.73 -6.56
CA GLY A 386 -9.77 -13.80 -7.44
C GLY A 386 -10.72 -12.84 -8.18
N ALA A 387 -11.82 -13.35 -8.73
CA ALA A 387 -12.83 -12.51 -9.37
C ALA A 387 -13.49 -11.52 -8.42
N PHE A 388 -13.85 -11.97 -7.21
CA PHE A 388 -14.39 -11.11 -6.15
C PHE A 388 -13.38 -10.03 -5.77
N THR A 389 -12.13 -10.38 -5.56
CA THR A 389 -11.07 -9.46 -5.12
C THR A 389 -10.84 -8.35 -6.14
N VAL A 390 -10.64 -8.69 -7.42
CA VAL A 390 -10.38 -7.66 -8.45
C VAL A 390 -11.59 -6.76 -8.69
N LEU A 391 -12.80 -7.32 -8.77
CA LEU A 391 -14.01 -6.53 -8.98
C LEU A 391 -14.32 -5.64 -7.75
N CYS A 392 -14.08 -6.14 -6.54
CA CYS A 392 -14.21 -5.36 -5.32
C CYS A 392 -13.18 -4.21 -5.29
N ALA A 393 -11.91 -4.46 -5.63
CA ALA A 393 -10.89 -3.42 -5.72
C ALA A 393 -11.24 -2.35 -6.78
N LEU A 394 -11.72 -2.75 -7.96
CA LEU A 394 -12.20 -1.81 -8.99
C LEU A 394 -13.39 -0.97 -8.47
N ALA A 395 -14.32 -1.58 -7.74
CA ALA A 395 -15.44 -0.89 -7.12
C ALA A 395 -14.99 0.23 -6.17
N TYR A 396 -13.88 0.04 -5.46
CA TYR A 396 -13.35 1.03 -4.52
C TYR A 396 -12.26 1.95 -5.09
N GLY A 397 -11.99 1.89 -6.38
CA GLY A 397 -11.21 2.91 -7.09
C GLY A 397 -9.90 2.45 -7.72
N LEU A 398 -9.63 1.12 -7.75
CA LEU A 398 -8.51 0.58 -8.53
C LEU A 398 -8.65 0.94 -10.02
N ARG A 399 -7.53 1.18 -10.72
CA ARG A 399 -7.52 1.56 -12.15
C ARG A 399 -6.63 0.68 -13.01
N GLY A 400 -5.78 -0.12 -12.41
CA GLY A 400 -4.93 -1.07 -13.11
C GLY A 400 -4.54 -2.21 -12.18
N PHE A 401 -4.13 -3.33 -12.75
CA PHE A 401 -3.72 -4.51 -12.01
C PHE A 401 -2.71 -5.35 -12.78
N ASN A 402 -1.94 -6.14 -12.05
CA ASN A 402 -1.08 -7.20 -12.55
C ASN A 402 -1.62 -8.55 -12.04
N VAL A 403 -2.07 -9.42 -12.94
CA VAL A 403 -2.58 -10.76 -12.60
C VAL A 403 -1.43 -11.63 -12.11
N TYR A 404 -1.37 -11.91 -10.84
CA TYR A 404 -0.31 -12.68 -10.20
C TYR A 404 -0.82 -14.02 -9.66
N MET A 405 -0.51 -15.16 -10.32
CA MET A 405 0.22 -15.38 -11.57
C MET A 405 -0.73 -15.47 -12.75
N ALA A 406 -0.39 -14.86 -13.88
CA ALA A 406 -1.12 -15.07 -15.12
C ALA A 406 -0.84 -16.46 -15.69
N VAL A 407 0.39 -16.93 -15.60
CA VAL A 407 0.85 -18.25 -16.04
C VAL A 407 1.28 -19.10 -14.85
N GLU A 408 0.77 -20.34 -14.79
CA GLU A 408 1.13 -21.31 -13.76
C GLU A 408 2.62 -21.66 -13.81
N ARG A 409 3.17 -21.88 -12.63
CA ARG A 409 4.56 -22.25 -12.45
C ARG A 409 4.71 -23.20 -11.26
N ASP A 410 5.90 -23.70 -10.99
CA ASP A 410 6.17 -24.43 -9.75
C ASP A 410 5.80 -23.58 -8.52
N ARG A 411 5.27 -24.21 -7.51
CA ARG A 411 4.78 -23.56 -6.27
C ARG A 411 3.70 -22.52 -6.47
N TRP A 412 2.95 -22.58 -7.60
CA TRP A 412 1.76 -21.76 -7.82
C TRP A 412 0.76 -22.50 -8.70
N ILE A 413 -0.45 -22.73 -8.17
CA ILE A 413 -1.50 -23.56 -8.75
C ILE A 413 -2.72 -22.71 -9.06
N GLY A 414 -3.45 -23.03 -10.14
CA GLY A 414 -4.74 -22.40 -10.44
C GLY A 414 -4.66 -21.08 -11.21
N ALA A 415 -3.48 -20.74 -11.76
CA ALA A 415 -3.36 -19.58 -12.65
C ALA A 415 -4.27 -19.73 -13.90
N PRO A 416 -4.69 -18.61 -14.53
CA PRO A 416 -5.55 -18.63 -15.73
C PRO A 416 -4.95 -19.36 -16.94
N ILE A 417 -3.63 -19.41 -17.03
CA ILE A 417 -2.90 -20.02 -18.13
C ILE A 417 -1.99 -21.11 -17.54
N ASP A 418 -1.95 -22.29 -18.13
CA ASP A 418 -1.00 -23.33 -17.73
C ASP A 418 0.41 -23.05 -18.26
N ARG A 419 1.41 -23.84 -17.79
CA ARG A 419 2.82 -23.69 -18.17
C ARG A 419 3.13 -23.91 -19.65
N HIS A 420 2.17 -24.44 -20.43
CA HIS A 420 2.26 -24.67 -21.87
C HIS A 420 1.53 -23.62 -22.70
N GLY A 421 1.06 -22.52 -22.08
CA GLY A 421 0.34 -21.46 -22.74
C GLY A 421 -1.14 -21.77 -23.04
N ARG A 422 -1.70 -22.85 -22.48
CA ARG A 422 -3.11 -23.21 -22.68
C ARG A 422 -3.99 -22.45 -21.67
N ALA A 423 -4.97 -21.72 -22.20
CA ALA A 423 -5.94 -21.00 -21.38
C ALA A 423 -6.89 -21.96 -20.64
N ARG A 424 -7.08 -21.73 -19.34
CA ARG A 424 -8.09 -22.38 -18.51
C ARG A 424 -9.42 -21.61 -18.55
N PRO A 425 -10.53 -22.17 -18.05
CA PRO A 425 -11.81 -21.45 -17.96
C PRO A 425 -11.69 -20.09 -17.27
N TYR A 426 -10.84 -19.96 -16.26
CA TYR A 426 -10.59 -18.69 -15.54
C TYR A 426 -10.02 -17.58 -16.44
N ALA A 427 -9.30 -17.90 -17.50
CA ALA A 427 -8.82 -16.90 -18.48
C ALA A 427 -9.98 -16.18 -19.20
N VAL A 428 -11.15 -16.83 -19.32
CA VAL A 428 -12.35 -16.23 -19.94
C VAL A 428 -12.85 -15.05 -19.09
N PHE A 429 -12.84 -15.19 -17.77
CA PHE A 429 -13.20 -14.09 -16.86
C PHE A 429 -12.28 -12.88 -17.07
N TRP A 430 -10.97 -13.08 -17.06
CA TRP A 430 -9.99 -11.99 -17.24
C TRP A 430 -10.13 -11.30 -18.59
N ARG A 431 -10.37 -12.08 -19.67
CA ARG A 431 -10.63 -11.52 -21.00
C ARG A 431 -11.89 -10.65 -21.02
N LYS A 432 -13.00 -11.13 -20.43
CA LYS A 432 -14.25 -10.36 -20.34
C LYS A 432 -14.05 -9.10 -19.49
N LEU A 433 -13.35 -9.19 -18.38
CA LEU A 433 -13.04 -8.04 -17.54
C LEU A 433 -12.21 -7.00 -18.30
N SER A 434 -11.13 -7.40 -18.95
CA SER A 434 -10.30 -6.48 -19.76
C SER A 434 -11.13 -5.78 -20.85
N ALA A 435 -11.98 -6.53 -21.55
CA ALA A 435 -12.88 -5.95 -22.56
C ALA A 435 -13.91 -4.98 -21.95
N ALA A 436 -14.46 -5.29 -20.77
CA ALA A 436 -15.39 -4.42 -20.06
C ALA A 436 -14.74 -3.10 -19.63
N LEU A 437 -13.51 -3.17 -19.14
CA LEU A 437 -12.73 -1.98 -18.74
C LEU A 437 -12.42 -1.08 -19.95
N GLU A 438 -12.05 -1.68 -21.09
CA GLU A 438 -11.80 -0.96 -22.34
C GLU A 438 -13.08 -0.34 -22.90
N GLN A 439 -14.17 -1.12 -23.00
CA GLN A 439 -15.47 -0.69 -23.51
C GLN A 439 -16.05 0.50 -22.74
N THR A 440 -15.85 0.53 -21.44
CA THR A 440 -16.39 1.60 -20.57
C THR A 440 -15.45 2.80 -20.42
N GLY A 441 -14.22 2.73 -20.94
CA GLY A 441 -13.18 3.72 -20.65
C GLY A 441 -12.92 3.84 -19.13
N PHE A 442 -12.98 2.72 -18.41
CA PHE A 442 -13.01 2.70 -16.94
C PHE A 442 -11.82 3.40 -16.29
N HIS A 443 -10.67 3.43 -16.95
CA HIS A 443 -9.47 4.11 -16.49
C HIS A 443 -9.63 5.64 -16.40
N GLU A 444 -10.62 6.23 -17.05
CA GLU A 444 -10.94 7.66 -17.01
C GLU A 444 -12.05 7.99 -15.99
N LEU A 445 -12.79 6.98 -15.53
CA LEU A 445 -13.89 7.18 -14.60
C LEU A 445 -13.38 7.49 -13.18
N ARG A 446 -14.19 8.22 -12.41
CA ARG A 446 -13.87 8.60 -11.03
C ARG A 446 -14.95 8.12 -10.06
N ARG A 447 -14.53 7.69 -8.88
CA ARG A 447 -15.41 7.46 -7.74
C ARG A 447 -15.36 8.68 -6.84
N LYS A 448 -16.44 9.43 -6.74
CA LYS A 448 -16.51 10.55 -5.78
C LYS A 448 -16.61 10.04 -4.36
N THR A 449 -15.78 10.57 -3.47
CA THR A 449 -15.76 10.24 -2.06
C THR A 449 -15.77 11.54 -1.24
N PRO A 450 -16.94 12.17 -1.07
CA PRO A 450 -17.06 13.49 -0.43
C PRO A 450 -16.74 13.46 1.07
N VAL A 451 -16.65 12.29 1.68
CA VAL A 451 -16.24 12.08 3.07
C VAL A 451 -14.85 11.48 3.10
N ARG A 452 -13.96 12.02 3.94
CA ARG A 452 -12.62 11.49 4.18
C ARG A 452 -12.47 11.15 5.67
N ILE A 453 -12.09 9.93 5.96
CA ILE A 453 -11.71 9.50 7.31
C ILE A 453 -10.17 9.55 7.39
N LEU A 454 -9.66 10.47 8.20
CA LEU A 454 -8.24 10.67 8.39
C LEU A 454 -7.76 9.84 9.59
N ILE A 455 -6.78 8.98 9.34
CA ILE A 455 -6.05 8.27 10.40
C ILE A 455 -4.62 8.81 10.40
N PRO A 456 -4.28 9.70 11.35
CA PRO A 456 -2.94 10.27 11.44
C PRO A 456 -1.87 9.16 11.54
N ARG A 457 -0.75 9.37 10.89
CA ARG A 457 0.34 8.37 10.94
C ARG A 457 0.86 8.16 12.37
N THR A 458 0.73 9.14 13.24
CA THR A 458 1.02 9.01 14.67
C THR A 458 0.25 7.85 15.30
N GLU A 459 -1.03 7.68 14.98
CA GLU A 459 -1.87 6.59 15.49
C GLU A 459 -1.37 5.21 15.00
N ARG A 460 -0.97 5.12 13.73
CA ARG A 460 -0.38 3.88 13.18
C ARG A 460 0.98 3.56 13.82
N ARG A 461 1.82 4.57 14.07
CA ARG A 461 3.10 4.41 14.79
C ARG A 461 2.86 3.98 16.23
N LEU A 462 1.88 4.58 16.91
CA LEU A 462 1.48 4.20 18.25
C LEU A 462 1.04 2.74 18.32
N ALA A 463 0.15 2.32 17.42
CA ALA A 463 -0.30 0.93 17.34
C ALA A 463 0.84 -0.06 17.04
N ARG A 464 1.88 0.37 16.33
CA ARG A 464 3.07 -0.45 16.09
C ARG A 464 3.97 -0.53 17.33
N VAL A 465 4.16 0.57 18.04
CA VAL A 465 4.94 0.64 19.27
C VAL A 465 4.31 -0.20 20.39
N MET A 466 2.97 -0.18 20.48
CA MET A 466 2.19 -0.86 21.51
C MET A 466 1.74 -2.27 21.09
N HIS A 467 2.30 -2.85 20.04
CA HIS A 467 2.00 -4.21 19.61
C HIS A 467 2.39 -5.25 20.66
N ALA A 468 1.43 -6.13 21.04
CA ALA A 468 1.56 -7.01 22.20
C ALA A 468 2.27 -8.35 21.90
N PHE A 469 2.40 -8.73 20.62
CA PHE A 469 2.78 -10.09 20.24
C PHE A 469 4.26 -10.26 19.85
N GLY A 470 5.11 -9.35 20.29
CA GLY A 470 6.57 -9.44 20.10
C GLY A 470 6.95 -9.52 18.62
N PRO A 471 7.72 -10.57 18.21
CA PRO A 471 8.20 -10.69 16.85
C PRO A 471 7.16 -11.17 15.85
N LEU A 472 5.95 -11.52 16.28
CA LEU A 472 4.87 -11.89 15.36
C LEU A 472 4.40 -10.65 14.62
N SER A 473 4.56 -10.65 13.30
CA SER A 473 4.30 -9.48 12.45
C SER A 473 2.89 -8.93 12.60
N GLY A 474 2.78 -7.61 12.79
CA GLY A 474 1.51 -6.89 12.74
C GLY A 474 0.79 -7.05 11.40
N ALA A 475 1.54 -7.25 10.30
CA ALA A 475 0.98 -7.50 8.98
C ALA A 475 0.13 -8.78 8.93
N PHE A 476 0.53 -9.85 9.60
CA PHE A 476 -0.29 -11.09 9.66
C PHE A 476 -1.65 -10.87 10.33
N PHE A 477 -1.70 -10.06 11.38
CA PHE A 477 -2.97 -9.68 12.00
C PHE A 477 -3.84 -8.85 11.05
N SER A 478 -3.23 -7.92 10.34
CA SER A 478 -3.94 -7.05 9.39
C SER A 478 -4.53 -7.83 8.20
N ILE A 479 -3.85 -8.88 7.71
CA ILE A 479 -4.35 -9.74 6.63
C ILE A 479 -5.68 -10.44 7.01
N VAL A 480 -5.85 -10.80 8.28
CA VAL A 480 -7.08 -11.43 8.78
C VAL A 480 -8.10 -10.41 9.33
N GLY A 481 -7.89 -9.11 9.09
CA GLY A 481 -8.80 -8.04 9.48
C GLY A 481 -8.68 -7.58 10.93
N ALA A 482 -7.69 -8.06 11.67
CA ALA A 482 -7.43 -7.61 13.02
C ALA A 482 -6.77 -6.22 13.02
N GLY A 483 -7.29 -5.31 13.82
CA GLY A 483 -6.77 -3.95 13.98
C GLY A 483 -5.99 -3.74 15.26
N ALA A 484 -5.91 -2.50 15.68
CA ALA A 484 -5.22 -2.14 16.92
C ALA A 484 -5.85 -2.81 18.16
N ARG A 485 -7.18 -2.93 18.18
CA ARG A 485 -7.91 -3.55 19.30
C ARG A 485 -7.49 -4.99 19.58
N GLU A 486 -7.21 -5.77 18.54
CA GLU A 486 -6.91 -7.20 18.67
C GLU A 486 -5.41 -7.47 18.90
N ARG A 487 -4.52 -6.48 18.64
CA ARG A 487 -3.07 -6.71 18.64
C ARG A 487 -2.24 -5.79 19.55
N CYS A 488 -2.83 -4.73 20.10
CA CYS A 488 -2.11 -3.78 20.95
C CYS A 488 -2.35 -4.04 22.44
N VAL A 489 -1.42 -3.65 23.28
CA VAL A 489 -1.61 -3.60 24.73
C VAL A 489 -2.64 -2.53 25.09
N GLU A 490 -3.50 -2.84 26.06
CA GLU A 490 -4.54 -1.95 26.58
C GLU A 490 -3.97 -1.02 27.67
N ASP A 491 -2.80 -0.44 27.44
CA ASP A 491 -2.19 0.50 28.39
C ASP A 491 -2.69 1.92 28.14
N ASP A 492 -3.03 2.61 29.19
CA ASP A 492 -3.55 3.97 29.16
C ASP A 492 -2.49 5.05 29.47
N LEU A 493 -1.32 4.65 29.94
CA LEU A 493 -0.23 5.54 30.38
C LEU A 493 -0.71 6.68 31.30
N GLY A 494 -1.80 6.42 32.07
CA GLY A 494 -2.41 7.39 32.99
C GLY A 494 -3.43 8.34 32.37
N LEU A 495 -3.88 8.11 31.13
CA LEU A 495 -4.91 8.91 30.47
C LEU A 495 -6.34 8.40 30.74
N GLY A 496 -6.49 7.17 31.25
CA GLY A 496 -7.79 6.58 31.60
C GLY A 496 -8.52 5.93 30.44
N TYR A 497 -7.86 5.70 29.31
CA TYR A 497 -8.39 4.98 28.14
C TYR A 497 -7.27 4.25 27.38
N PRO A 498 -7.57 3.11 26.68
CA PRO A 498 -6.56 2.31 26.00
C PRO A 498 -6.02 3.05 24.76
N LEU A 499 -4.86 3.63 24.88
CA LEU A 499 -4.31 4.67 24.04
C LEU A 499 -4.19 4.27 22.55
N ALA A 500 -3.70 3.06 22.26
CA ALA A 500 -3.45 2.61 20.89
C ALA A 500 -4.69 2.15 20.13
N ILE A 501 -5.85 2.06 20.81
CA ILE A 501 -7.06 1.41 20.29
C ILE A 501 -8.12 2.43 19.88
N GLU A 502 -8.18 3.55 20.58
CA GLU A 502 -9.28 4.51 20.49
C GLU A 502 -9.48 5.13 19.11
N ALA A 503 -8.40 5.54 18.45
CA ALA A 503 -8.47 6.12 17.12
C ALA A 503 -8.98 5.12 16.06
N ASP A 504 -8.58 3.84 16.15
CA ASP A 504 -9.06 2.79 15.23
C ASP A 504 -10.54 2.48 15.48
N ASN A 505 -10.97 2.39 16.73
CA ASN A 505 -12.37 2.21 17.09
C ASN A 505 -13.26 3.35 16.55
N PHE A 506 -12.79 4.59 16.69
CA PHE A 506 -13.49 5.77 16.17
C PHE A 506 -13.62 5.73 14.64
N ALA A 507 -12.52 5.47 13.93
CA ALA A 507 -12.54 5.37 12.48
C ALA A 507 -13.49 4.27 11.99
N ARG A 508 -13.44 3.07 12.60
CA ARG A 508 -14.31 1.94 12.26
C ARG A 508 -15.79 2.22 12.51
N ALA A 509 -16.13 2.94 13.58
CA ALA A 509 -17.52 3.32 13.85
C ALA A 509 -18.07 4.23 12.73
N PHE A 510 -17.29 5.19 12.26
CA PHE A 510 -17.68 6.01 11.11
C PHE A 510 -17.71 5.24 9.79
N GLU A 511 -16.75 4.36 9.53
CA GLU A 511 -16.78 3.46 8.36
C GLU A 511 -18.08 2.67 8.31
N GLN A 512 -18.45 2.03 9.43
CA GLN A 512 -19.68 1.23 9.54
C GLN A 512 -20.95 2.08 9.36
N ALA A 513 -21.01 3.26 9.98
CA ALA A 513 -22.17 4.15 9.87
C ALA A 513 -22.36 4.69 8.45
N LEU A 514 -21.26 5.03 7.75
CA LEU A 514 -21.28 5.49 6.35
C LEU A 514 -21.67 4.34 5.41
N GLU A 515 -21.12 3.15 5.61
CA GLU A 515 -21.45 1.96 4.81
C GLU A 515 -22.91 1.56 4.97
N ALA A 516 -23.44 1.56 6.19
CA ALA A 516 -24.85 1.22 6.46
C ALA A 516 -25.82 2.11 5.70
N ARG A 517 -25.41 3.33 5.35
CA ARG A 517 -26.23 4.31 4.61
C ARG A 517 -25.81 4.47 3.15
N GLY A 518 -24.82 3.72 2.69
CA GLY A 518 -24.30 3.82 1.34
C GLY A 518 -23.66 5.17 0.99
N VAL A 519 -23.13 5.89 1.98
CA VAL A 519 -22.43 7.17 1.76
C VAL A 519 -21.00 6.89 1.30
N PRO A 520 -20.56 7.38 0.12
CA PRO A 520 -19.20 7.17 -0.35
C PRO A 520 -18.17 7.91 0.51
N PHE A 521 -17.15 7.19 0.91
CA PHE A 521 -16.02 7.73 1.67
C PHE A 521 -14.69 7.13 1.23
N ALA A 522 -13.60 7.74 1.67
CA ALA A 522 -12.26 7.18 1.57
C ALA A 522 -11.52 7.31 2.90
N VAL A 523 -10.69 6.32 3.22
CA VAL A 523 -9.73 6.40 4.32
C VAL A 523 -8.46 7.04 3.79
N VAL A 524 -7.85 7.95 4.55
CA VAL A 524 -6.65 8.69 4.14
C VAL A 524 -5.66 8.80 5.30
N GLY A 525 -4.37 8.78 5.00
CA GLY A 525 -3.32 9.10 5.97
C GLY A 525 -3.20 10.60 6.20
N GLY A 526 -2.89 11.00 7.43
CA GLY A 526 -2.83 12.43 7.82
C GLY A 526 -1.52 13.16 7.49
N GLU A 527 -0.46 12.44 7.09
CA GLU A 527 0.86 13.07 6.83
C GLU A 527 1.06 13.59 5.41
N ASP A 528 0.25 13.15 4.49
CA ASP A 528 0.44 13.46 3.09
C ASP A 528 -0.01 14.88 2.78
N ARG A 529 0.93 15.74 2.40
CA ARG A 529 0.63 17.12 2.01
C ARG A 529 -0.12 17.19 0.67
N ASP A 530 0.05 16.17 -0.15
CA ASP A 530 -0.50 16.11 -1.50
C ASP A 530 -1.89 15.46 -1.52
N ILE A 531 -2.40 14.97 -0.37
CA ILE A 531 -3.77 14.48 -0.28
C ILE A 531 -4.72 15.63 -0.55
N ALA A 532 -5.51 15.48 -1.60
CA ALA A 532 -6.57 16.42 -1.95
C ALA A 532 -7.70 16.38 -0.90
N LEU A 533 -7.56 17.17 0.14
CA LEU A 533 -8.66 17.44 1.08
C LEU A 533 -9.64 18.49 0.52
N GLY A 534 -9.27 19.16 -0.57
CA GLY A 534 -9.94 20.36 -1.07
C GLY A 534 -11.35 20.17 -1.59
N ASP A 535 -11.73 18.97 -2.04
CA ASP A 535 -13.06 18.63 -2.53
C ASP A 535 -13.92 17.88 -1.49
N ALA A 536 -13.35 17.54 -0.32
CA ALA A 536 -14.06 16.87 0.73
C ALA A 536 -15.11 17.81 1.36
N ARG A 537 -16.35 17.34 1.46
CA ARG A 537 -17.43 18.03 2.17
C ARG A 537 -17.37 17.77 3.67
N TRP A 538 -16.82 16.63 4.06
CA TRP A 538 -16.67 16.22 5.45
C TRP A 538 -15.35 15.50 5.71
N LEU A 539 -14.62 16.01 6.70
CA LEU A 539 -13.38 15.42 7.20
C LEU A 539 -13.61 14.86 8.61
N ILE A 540 -13.30 13.58 8.81
CA ILE A 540 -13.42 12.88 10.09
C ILE A 540 -12.01 12.49 10.50
N CYS A 541 -11.46 13.11 11.55
CA CYS A 541 -10.11 12.88 12.00
C CYS A 541 -10.09 12.04 13.29
N ALA A 542 -9.56 10.83 13.20
CA ALA A 542 -9.40 9.96 14.35
C ALA A 542 -8.14 10.34 15.14
N THR A 543 -8.27 10.49 16.48
CA THR A 543 -7.13 10.79 17.35
C THR A 543 -7.34 10.26 18.76
N SER A 544 -6.30 9.63 19.32
CA SER A 544 -6.20 9.23 20.72
C SER A 544 -5.78 10.39 21.65
N GLY A 545 -5.85 11.64 21.17
CA GLY A 545 -5.48 12.84 21.92
C GLY A 545 -4.17 13.49 21.47
N ALA A 546 -3.47 12.92 20.48
CA ALA A 546 -2.27 13.48 19.89
C ALA A 546 -2.52 13.90 18.43
N LEU A 547 -2.13 15.12 18.07
CA LEU A 547 -2.27 15.64 16.72
C LEU A 547 -1.08 16.54 16.36
N LYS A 548 -0.53 16.38 15.16
CA LYS A 548 0.50 17.28 14.64
C LYS A 548 -0.09 18.66 14.36
N PRO A 549 0.59 19.76 14.75
CA PRO A 549 0.13 21.11 14.47
C PRO A 549 -0.17 21.37 12.98
N GLU A 550 0.68 20.86 12.10
CA GLU A 550 0.50 21.01 10.65
C GLU A 550 -0.77 20.32 10.14
N LEU A 551 -1.17 19.19 10.73
CA LEU A 551 -2.42 18.53 10.38
C LEU A 551 -3.62 19.32 10.92
N PHE A 552 -3.54 19.84 12.15
CA PHE A 552 -4.56 20.69 12.70
C PHE A 552 -4.80 21.92 11.81
N ASP A 553 -3.76 22.62 11.38
CA ASP A 553 -3.89 23.78 10.49
C ASP A 553 -4.52 23.42 9.16
N ARG A 554 -4.18 22.27 8.56
CA ARG A 554 -4.84 21.80 7.33
C ARG A 554 -6.33 21.51 7.51
N LEU A 555 -6.73 20.93 8.65
CA LEU A 555 -8.14 20.72 9.00
C LEU A 555 -8.86 22.05 9.15
N ALA A 556 -8.27 23.02 9.84
CA ALA A 556 -8.83 24.37 10.00
C ALA A 556 -8.95 25.11 8.66
N GLU A 557 -7.97 25.01 7.77
CA GLU A 557 -8.05 25.54 6.41
C GLU A 557 -9.15 24.89 5.59
N ALA A 558 -9.32 23.57 5.68
CA ALA A 558 -10.42 22.89 5.01
C ALA A 558 -11.79 23.34 5.54
N ARG A 559 -11.90 23.53 6.85
CA ARG A 559 -13.11 24.13 7.48
C ARG A 559 -13.39 25.52 6.95
N ALA A 560 -12.38 26.36 6.87
CA ALA A 560 -12.52 27.73 6.33
C ALA A 560 -12.98 27.76 4.87
N ARG A 561 -12.69 26.69 4.10
CA ARG A 561 -13.19 26.51 2.73
C ARG A 561 -14.59 25.88 2.65
N GLY A 562 -15.23 25.59 3.78
CA GLY A 562 -16.61 25.10 3.85
C GLY A 562 -16.75 23.59 4.15
N ALA A 563 -15.67 22.85 4.35
CA ALA A 563 -15.78 21.46 4.77
C ALA A 563 -16.26 21.37 6.24
N ARG A 564 -17.12 20.41 6.56
CA ARG A 564 -17.35 20.00 7.94
C ARG A 564 -16.10 19.27 8.46
N VAL A 565 -15.73 19.50 9.72
CA VAL A 565 -14.64 18.77 10.39
C VAL A 565 -15.17 18.17 11.68
N THR A 566 -14.97 16.85 11.84
CA THR A 566 -15.24 16.11 13.08
C THR A 566 -13.96 15.49 13.56
N ILE A 567 -13.63 15.65 14.84
CA ILE A 567 -12.44 15.07 15.45
C ILE A 567 -12.84 14.21 16.66
N GLY A 568 -12.12 13.16 16.95
CA GLY A 568 -12.43 12.30 18.10
C GLY A 568 -11.67 10.96 18.10
N PRO A 569 -11.93 10.13 19.13
CA PRO A 569 -12.84 10.33 20.26
C PRO A 569 -12.29 11.28 21.34
N HIS A 570 -11.00 11.63 21.28
CA HIS A 570 -10.38 12.47 22.29
C HIS A 570 -9.95 13.82 21.72
N GLU A 571 -10.08 14.85 22.57
CA GLU A 571 -9.57 16.17 22.27
C GLU A 571 -8.04 16.14 22.15
N PRO A 572 -7.43 16.72 21.10
CA PRO A 572 -6.00 16.74 20.95
C PRO A 572 -5.34 17.70 21.97
N ARG A 573 -4.77 17.14 22.99
CA ARG A 573 -4.02 17.85 24.06
C ARG A 573 -2.51 17.67 23.94
N PHE A 574 -2.08 16.80 23.03
CA PHE A 574 -0.69 16.47 22.77
C PHE A 574 -0.34 16.75 21.31
N ASP A 575 0.92 17.03 21.06
CA ASP A 575 1.46 17.05 19.71
C ASP A 575 1.63 15.62 19.15
N GLY A 576 2.10 15.50 17.90
CA GLY A 576 2.29 14.20 17.26
C GLY A 576 3.34 13.27 17.91
N ALA A 577 4.01 13.71 18.96
CA ALA A 577 4.95 12.91 19.76
C ALA A 577 4.45 12.68 21.19
N PHE A 578 3.19 12.91 21.50
CA PHE A 578 2.56 12.84 22.81
C PHE A 578 3.19 13.76 23.88
N ARG A 579 3.74 14.90 23.43
CA ARG A 579 4.17 15.97 24.35
C ARG A 579 2.98 16.90 24.61
N PRO A 580 2.77 17.33 25.86
CA PRO A 580 1.76 18.34 26.15
C PRO A 580 1.96 19.59 25.28
N LEU A 581 0.90 20.08 24.70
CA LEU A 581 0.93 21.31 23.93
C LEU A 581 1.24 22.51 24.85
N SER A 582 2.20 23.34 24.46
CA SER A 582 2.49 24.61 25.15
C SER A 582 1.36 25.62 24.99
N VAL A 583 0.68 25.57 23.85
CA VAL A 583 -0.53 26.34 23.54
C VAL A 583 -1.57 25.35 23.05
N PRO A 584 -2.73 25.21 23.71
CA PRO A 584 -3.81 24.34 23.24
C PRO A 584 -4.26 24.73 21.82
N PHE A 585 -4.72 23.75 21.07
CA PHE A 585 -5.35 24.02 19.78
C PHE A 585 -6.65 24.85 19.97
N ASP A 586 -6.82 25.86 19.15
CA ASP A 586 -8.10 26.58 19.06
C ASP A 586 -9.12 25.73 18.27
N LEU A 587 -9.85 24.89 18.98
CA LEU A 587 -10.86 24.00 18.39
C LEU A 587 -12.00 24.76 17.74
N GLY A 588 -12.25 26.02 18.10
CA GLY A 588 -13.22 26.89 17.42
C GLY A 588 -12.92 27.06 15.92
N ARG A 589 -11.66 26.95 15.52
CA ARG A 589 -11.25 26.96 14.10
C ARG A 589 -11.76 25.72 13.32
N LEU A 590 -12.13 24.63 14.00
CA LEU A 590 -12.72 23.42 13.40
C LEU A 590 -14.24 23.46 13.36
N GLY A 591 -14.90 24.39 14.06
CA GLY A 591 -16.34 24.59 14.15
C GLY A 591 -16.91 24.26 15.53
N GLU A 592 -18.24 24.41 15.67
CA GLU A 592 -18.92 24.24 16.96
C GLU A 592 -19.12 22.77 17.39
N ASP A 593 -18.87 21.81 16.50
CA ASP A 593 -19.14 20.38 16.73
C ASP A 593 -18.09 19.73 17.65
N GLY A 594 -17.37 20.36 18.48
CA GLY A 594 -16.40 19.82 19.45
C GLY A 594 -15.89 18.37 19.24
N PRO A 595 -15.05 17.82 20.07
CA PRO A 595 -14.68 16.40 19.96
C PRO A 595 -15.91 15.52 20.18
N LEU A 596 -16.14 14.57 19.28
CA LEU A 596 -17.22 13.59 19.38
C LEU A 596 -16.83 12.54 20.41
N THR A 597 -17.43 12.56 21.58
CA THR A 597 -17.11 11.73 22.75
C THR A 597 -18.29 10.85 23.16
N GLY A 598 -18.07 9.91 24.10
CA GLY A 598 -19.12 9.05 24.66
C GLY A 598 -19.27 7.74 23.89
N ASP A 599 -20.52 7.27 23.68
CA ASP A 599 -20.81 6.09 22.88
C ASP A 599 -20.51 6.38 21.40
N VAL A 600 -19.28 6.09 20.99
CA VAL A 600 -18.76 6.40 19.66
C VAL A 600 -19.58 5.79 18.52
N PRO A 601 -20.02 4.52 18.55
CA PRO A 601 -20.90 3.96 17.54
C PRO A 601 -22.23 4.72 17.37
N ALA A 602 -22.93 5.00 18.48
CA ALA A 602 -24.20 5.73 18.43
C ALA A 602 -24.01 7.19 17.96
N ALA A 603 -22.95 7.84 18.41
CA ALA A 603 -22.61 9.19 18.02
C ALA A 603 -22.21 9.31 16.53
N ALA A 604 -21.45 8.34 16.00
CA ALA A 604 -21.10 8.26 14.58
C ALA A 604 -22.36 8.04 13.72
N ASP A 605 -23.25 7.15 14.14
CA ASP A 605 -24.52 6.87 13.47
C ASP A 605 -25.41 8.11 13.37
N ALA A 606 -25.57 8.84 14.46
CA ALA A 606 -26.31 10.10 14.50
C ALA A 606 -25.65 11.18 13.64
N ALA A 607 -24.33 11.33 13.71
CA ALA A 607 -23.57 12.29 12.93
C ALA A 607 -23.72 12.06 11.42
N VAL A 608 -23.63 10.79 10.97
CA VAL A 608 -23.81 10.44 9.56
C VAL A 608 -25.24 10.68 9.11
N SER A 609 -26.26 10.32 9.91
CA SER A 609 -27.67 10.59 9.61
C SER A 609 -27.93 12.08 9.37
N ASN A 610 -27.40 12.94 10.23
CA ASN A 610 -27.53 14.38 10.11
C ASN A 610 -26.74 14.95 8.90
N ALA A 611 -25.56 14.39 8.61
CA ALA A 611 -24.69 14.90 7.56
C ALA A 611 -25.26 14.67 6.15
N ILE A 612 -26.01 13.59 5.91
CA ILE A 612 -26.58 13.28 4.59
C ILE A 612 -27.38 14.45 4.06
N GLY A 613 -28.33 14.99 4.85
CA GLY A 613 -29.16 16.12 4.43
C GLY A 613 -28.45 17.46 4.51
N SER A 614 -27.69 17.73 5.59
CA SER A 614 -27.05 19.04 5.82
C SER A 614 -25.86 19.31 4.90
N LEU A 615 -25.19 18.28 4.39
CA LEU A 615 -24.06 18.38 3.48
C LEU A 615 -24.38 17.91 2.05
N ASP A 616 -25.63 17.59 1.76
CA ASP A 616 -26.06 17.06 0.45
C ASP A 616 -25.14 15.92 -0.02
N LEU A 617 -24.93 14.92 0.87
CA LEU A 617 -24.08 13.78 0.56
C LEU A 617 -24.84 12.76 -0.30
N PRO A 618 -24.20 12.20 -1.35
CA PRO A 618 -24.80 11.11 -2.08
C PRO A 618 -24.95 9.88 -1.16
N ALA A 619 -26.04 9.16 -1.29
CA ALA A 619 -26.30 7.93 -0.56
C ALA A 619 -26.82 6.85 -1.51
N TYR A 620 -26.08 5.76 -1.63
CA TYR A 620 -26.40 4.61 -2.48
C TYR A 620 -26.83 3.41 -1.62
N ALA A 621 -27.78 3.65 -0.70
CA ALA A 621 -28.26 2.62 0.19
C ALA A 621 -28.91 1.47 -0.62
N CYS A 622 -28.69 0.26 -0.14
CA CYS A 622 -29.21 -0.97 -0.72
C CYS A 622 -30.00 -1.77 0.30
N ASP A 623 -31.10 -2.37 -0.15
CA ASP A 623 -31.88 -3.32 0.63
C ASP A 623 -31.74 -4.72 0.01
N PRO A 624 -31.46 -5.78 0.80
CA PRO A 624 -31.18 -5.76 2.25
C PRO A 624 -29.80 -5.15 2.56
N GLY A 625 -29.61 -4.70 3.80
CA GLY A 625 -28.32 -4.25 4.30
C GLY A 625 -27.24 -5.35 4.20
N GLY A 626 -25.96 -4.94 4.20
CA GLY A 626 -24.81 -5.82 3.99
C GLY A 626 -24.48 -6.08 2.51
N ILE A 627 -25.17 -5.39 1.61
CA ILE A 627 -24.82 -5.25 0.20
C ILE A 627 -24.27 -3.85 -0.01
N TYR A 628 -23.19 -3.75 -0.75
CA TYR A 628 -22.49 -2.48 -0.95
C TYR A 628 -22.59 -2.02 -2.40
N VAL A 629 -22.78 -0.74 -2.57
CA VAL A 629 -22.98 -0.11 -3.89
C VAL A 629 -21.95 0.98 -4.08
N THR A 630 -21.27 0.99 -5.21
CA THR A 630 -20.37 2.09 -5.60
C THR A 630 -20.68 2.55 -7.01
N VAL A 631 -20.52 3.86 -7.24
CA VAL A 631 -20.79 4.48 -8.54
C VAL A 631 -19.53 5.15 -9.05
N HIS A 632 -19.24 4.94 -10.33
CA HIS A 632 -18.15 5.59 -11.04
C HIS A 632 -18.74 6.51 -12.11
N GLU A 633 -18.29 7.76 -12.11
CA GLU A 633 -18.78 8.84 -12.94
C GLU A 633 -17.74 9.27 -13.97
N ASP A 634 -18.19 9.81 -15.07
CA ASP A 634 -17.33 10.49 -16.05
C ASP A 634 -16.91 11.90 -15.57
N ALA A 635 -16.13 12.59 -16.39
CA ALA A 635 -15.65 13.93 -16.07
C ALA A 635 -16.78 14.97 -15.92
N ALA A 636 -17.97 14.72 -16.52
CA ALA A 636 -19.14 15.57 -16.38
C ALA A 636 -19.98 15.24 -15.11
N GLY A 637 -19.60 14.20 -14.37
CA GLY A 637 -20.30 13.72 -13.18
C GLY A 637 -21.50 12.81 -13.50
N ALA A 638 -21.61 12.31 -14.72
CA ALA A 638 -22.66 11.36 -15.08
C ALA A 638 -22.26 9.94 -14.63
N PRO A 639 -23.14 9.21 -13.90
CA PRO A 639 -22.90 7.82 -13.53
C PRO A 639 -22.76 6.92 -14.77
N ARG A 640 -21.68 6.15 -14.86
CA ARG A 640 -21.36 5.29 -16.01
C ARG A 640 -21.30 3.82 -15.64
N VAL A 641 -20.68 3.52 -14.48
CA VAL A 641 -20.52 2.15 -13.99
C VAL A 641 -20.97 2.05 -12.55
N LEU A 642 -21.78 1.06 -12.27
CA LEU A 642 -22.26 0.69 -10.95
C LEU A 642 -21.67 -0.66 -10.55
N PHE A 643 -21.11 -0.75 -9.35
CA PHE A 643 -20.78 -2.04 -8.74
C PHE A 643 -21.76 -2.35 -7.63
N VAL A 644 -22.18 -3.62 -7.59
CA VAL A 644 -22.97 -4.19 -6.49
C VAL A 644 -22.19 -5.34 -5.90
N VAL A 645 -21.87 -5.27 -4.61
CA VAL A 645 -20.99 -6.21 -3.91
C VAL A 645 -21.80 -7.00 -2.89
N ASN A 646 -21.90 -8.32 -3.09
CA ASN A 646 -22.45 -9.26 -2.11
C ASN A 646 -21.32 -10.11 -1.50
N PRO A 647 -20.79 -9.77 -0.33
CA PRO A 647 -19.74 -10.57 0.32
C PRO A 647 -20.32 -11.74 1.13
N SER A 648 -21.64 -11.83 1.30
CA SER A 648 -22.30 -12.88 2.09
C SER A 648 -22.36 -14.22 1.35
N ASP A 649 -22.66 -15.27 2.06
CA ASP A 649 -22.84 -16.63 1.55
C ASP A 649 -24.29 -16.94 1.08
N ARG A 650 -25.10 -15.90 0.84
CA ARG A 650 -26.53 -16.01 0.48
C ARG A 650 -26.81 -15.46 -0.92
N ASP A 651 -27.78 -16.09 -1.61
CA ASP A 651 -28.43 -15.50 -2.76
C ASP A 651 -29.30 -14.33 -2.31
N ILE A 652 -29.16 -13.17 -2.94
CA ILE A 652 -29.83 -11.93 -2.55
C ILE A 652 -30.37 -11.20 -3.79
N VAL A 653 -31.52 -10.56 -3.65
CA VAL A 653 -31.97 -9.55 -4.61
C VAL A 653 -31.65 -8.18 -4.01
N ALA A 654 -30.64 -7.56 -4.53
CA ALA A 654 -30.20 -6.21 -4.13
C ALA A 654 -31.13 -5.17 -4.74
N ARG A 655 -31.76 -4.32 -3.91
CA ARG A 655 -32.64 -3.22 -4.32
C ARG A 655 -31.91 -1.90 -4.17
N VAL A 656 -31.57 -1.29 -5.30
CA VAL A 656 -30.84 -0.01 -5.37
C VAL A 656 -31.78 1.06 -5.89
N SER A 657 -31.80 2.26 -5.29
CA SER A 657 -32.63 3.38 -5.76
C SER A 657 -32.23 3.82 -7.17
N ALA A 658 -33.16 3.75 -8.12
CA ALA A 658 -32.91 4.11 -9.52
C ALA A 658 -32.68 5.61 -9.71
N GLY A 659 -33.21 6.46 -8.84
CA GLY A 659 -32.98 7.92 -8.87
C GLY A 659 -31.51 8.29 -8.69
N ALA A 660 -30.74 7.42 -8.04
CA ALA A 660 -29.30 7.63 -7.81
C ALA A 660 -28.40 7.03 -8.92
N VAL A 661 -28.90 6.02 -9.67
CA VAL A 661 -28.03 5.19 -10.57
C VAL A 661 -28.60 5.00 -11.98
N GLY A 662 -29.76 5.55 -12.31
CA GLY A 662 -30.41 5.38 -13.61
C GLY A 662 -31.41 4.22 -13.64
N THR A 663 -32.12 4.06 -14.77
CA THR A 663 -33.26 3.15 -14.91
C THR A 663 -32.94 1.81 -15.59
N LYS A 664 -31.78 1.71 -16.23
CA LYS A 664 -31.34 0.50 -16.95
C LYS A 664 -29.87 0.24 -16.74
N ALA A 665 -29.52 -1.01 -16.46
CA ALA A 665 -28.14 -1.46 -16.28
C ALA A 665 -27.90 -2.78 -17.02
N SER A 666 -26.68 -2.95 -17.55
CA SER A 666 -26.24 -4.20 -18.21
C SER A 666 -24.97 -4.71 -17.53
N ASP A 667 -24.97 -5.97 -17.12
CA ASP A 667 -23.78 -6.61 -16.55
C ASP A 667 -22.72 -6.79 -17.64
N LEU A 668 -21.51 -6.35 -17.35
CA LEU A 668 -20.40 -6.36 -18.31
C LEU A 668 -19.65 -7.71 -18.35
N ILE A 669 -19.93 -8.61 -17.40
CA ILE A 669 -19.26 -9.90 -17.28
C ILE A 669 -20.16 -11.05 -17.69
N ASP A 670 -21.46 -11.04 -17.29
CA ASP A 670 -22.39 -12.15 -17.58
C ASP A 670 -23.51 -11.78 -18.58
N ASP A 671 -23.47 -10.58 -19.16
CA ASP A 671 -24.39 -10.09 -20.18
C ASP A 671 -25.87 -9.95 -19.72
N SER A 672 -26.16 -10.08 -18.41
CA SER A 672 -27.51 -9.88 -17.86
C SER A 672 -27.93 -8.41 -17.92
N THR A 673 -29.24 -8.17 -18.05
CA THR A 673 -29.78 -6.80 -18.05
C THR A 673 -30.79 -6.62 -16.92
N PHE A 674 -30.79 -5.42 -16.34
CA PHE A 674 -31.67 -5.04 -15.24
C PHE A 674 -32.39 -3.75 -15.60
N GLU A 675 -33.69 -3.68 -15.33
CA GLU A 675 -34.51 -2.50 -15.55
C GLU A 675 -35.19 -2.09 -14.23
N ALA A 676 -35.19 -0.80 -13.96
CA ALA A 676 -35.83 -0.28 -12.76
C ALA A 676 -37.37 -0.42 -12.84
N ARG A 677 -37.97 -0.87 -11.72
CA ARG A 677 -39.43 -0.93 -11.53
C ARG A 677 -39.79 -0.14 -10.29
N ALA A 678 -40.79 0.71 -10.40
CA ALA A 678 -41.23 1.57 -9.31
C ALA A 678 -40.09 2.35 -8.64
N GLY A 679 -39.14 2.87 -9.42
CA GLY A 679 -38.00 3.64 -8.91
C GLY A 679 -36.88 2.81 -8.27
N THR A 680 -36.88 1.50 -8.42
CA THR A 680 -35.90 0.59 -7.83
C THR A 680 -35.29 -0.33 -8.90
N LEU A 681 -33.96 -0.40 -8.91
CA LEU A 681 -33.21 -1.36 -9.71
C LEU A 681 -32.98 -2.64 -8.88
N GLU A 682 -33.57 -3.75 -9.32
CA GLU A 682 -33.41 -5.06 -8.67
C GLU A 682 -32.30 -5.87 -9.35
N VAL A 683 -31.22 -6.14 -8.60
CA VAL A 683 -30.04 -6.87 -9.05
C VAL A 683 -29.95 -8.20 -8.32
N ARG A 684 -30.06 -9.30 -9.06
CA ARG A 684 -29.88 -10.66 -8.48
C ARG A 684 -28.40 -10.93 -8.27
N MET A 685 -28.04 -11.24 -7.03
CA MET A 685 -26.67 -11.49 -6.60
C MET A 685 -26.52 -12.94 -6.10
N LYS A 686 -25.54 -13.63 -6.62
CA LYS A 686 -25.08 -14.92 -6.06
C LYS A 686 -24.25 -14.69 -4.80
N PRO A 687 -24.05 -15.73 -3.97
CA PRO A 687 -23.13 -15.66 -2.83
C PRO A 687 -21.72 -15.23 -3.26
N ARG A 688 -21.12 -14.36 -2.46
CA ARG A 688 -19.70 -13.97 -2.60
C ARG A 688 -19.34 -13.50 -4.02
N THR A 689 -20.17 -12.59 -4.57
CA THR A 689 -19.98 -12.06 -5.93
C THR A 689 -20.05 -10.56 -5.99
N VAL A 690 -19.42 -10.02 -7.02
CA VAL A 690 -19.51 -8.61 -7.38
C VAL A 690 -20.02 -8.52 -8.81
N ARG A 691 -20.97 -7.63 -9.06
CA ARG A 691 -21.42 -7.28 -10.41
C ARG A 691 -20.88 -5.93 -10.84
N MET A 692 -20.43 -5.84 -12.06
CA MET A 692 -20.01 -4.61 -12.74
C MET A 692 -21.02 -4.27 -13.82
N LEU A 693 -21.79 -3.21 -13.60
CA LEU A 693 -22.94 -2.87 -14.42
C LEU A 693 -22.69 -1.56 -15.18
N ALA A 694 -22.82 -1.57 -16.52
CA ALA A 694 -22.87 -0.35 -17.31
C ALA A 694 -24.26 0.29 -17.15
N LEU A 695 -24.30 1.58 -16.83
CA LEU A 695 -25.52 2.38 -16.67
C LEU A 695 -25.91 3.05 -18.00
N ARG A 696 -27.25 3.11 -18.26
CA ARG A 696 -27.82 3.73 -19.47
C ARG A 696 -28.99 4.63 -19.14
#